data_51a1ad74347da22e26012b1b99427318
#
_entry.id   51a1ad74347da22e26012b1b99427318
#
_cell.length_a   1.000
_cell.length_b   1.000
_cell.length_c   1.000
_cell.angle_alpha   90.00
_cell.angle_beta   90.00
_cell.angle_gamma   90.00
#
_symmetry.space_group_name_H-M   'P 1'
#
loop_
_entity.id
_entity.type
_entity.pdbx_description
1 polymer ?
#
loop_
_entity_poly.entity_id
_entity_poly.type
_entity_poly.pdbx_seq_one_letter_code
_entity_poly.pdbx_strand_id
1 'polypeptide(L)'
;VQIEKLRSFAPRTLCSLATFSFLATLLAAQAGAVPSDQLMPAETQGFASVGDVNLLVEHWHQTQLGQLVQDEAMRPFVEDMKAQLERKTSGVKDKLGITYSDLQDIAGGEIGIGMIEIKDGRAAVALTVDTTGHQRQLDTLLAKVDKELAKIGATKSTTDHDGTTFVTFDIPPQKKGDIARQTVYFVKDNILCATDNAVQANEMFGRFQDSTGGLAEVVGYQQTMERCQKEAGKLAPDARWFVNPFGYARAARSLEPADAKQKGKDYVNILREQGFDAIQALGGYVNLSVDGSYELLHRTAVYAPAIPGEPNKYKLAMQMMKFPNQAEMTANKWMPRQLATYRTFSCDLNNAFQHFGSLFDAIAGYEDAFDGVLEGLERDPYGPQVDVQKDFVSHLGERVMVVTDYELPITPKCERFMIVVELKDEKAIAATVEKFMKSDPNASSSEFEGKQIWEIHEPEADIPEIDIAMVDDFDLLEENPEAAAADEGLGTGALASSAVCVTDGHMFIASHADFLHHVLTAENADDKLSGAGDFQEVERVMTELLPGPISAKFFVRTDEAYRPVYDLVKQGKMPEAETLLGRVLNRLLTPPESEDEGILREQKIDGTKLPEFEMVRRYFGPSGTVVRSDEDGWFVVGATLSKQTTQARADSSQLSSEEKTVR
;
A
#
# COMPACT_ATOMS: atom_id res chain seq x y z
N VAL A 1 -66.51 -37.68 8.60
CA VAL A 1 -67.80 -37.42 8.02
C VAL A 1 -67.62 -36.30 7.02
N GLN A 2 -67.26 -36.65 5.80
CA GLN A 2 -68.07 -36.81 4.60
C GLN A 2 -68.72 -35.50 4.10
N ILE A 3 -68.28 -35.15 2.87
CA ILE A 3 -69.09 -34.98 1.66
C ILE A 3 -69.66 -33.52 1.56
N GLU A 4 -69.56 -32.78 0.48
CA GLU A 4 -69.77 -32.92 -0.96
C GLU A 4 -69.27 -31.67 -1.71
N LYS A 5 -68.46 -31.79 -2.73
CA LYS A 5 -68.73 -31.88 -4.18
C LYS A 5 -69.37 -30.67 -4.88
N LEU A 6 -68.54 -30.18 -5.82
CA LEU A 6 -68.86 -29.78 -7.19
C LEU A 6 -69.63 -28.47 -7.50
N ARG A 7 -68.97 -27.76 -8.38
CA ARG A 7 -69.38 -26.78 -9.43
C ARG A 7 -68.79 -25.38 -9.18
N SER A 8 -68.09 -24.71 -10.07
CA SER A 8 -68.20 -24.68 -11.51
C SER A 8 -66.91 -24.13 -12.14
N PHE A 9 -66.59 -24.69 -13.29
CA PHE A 9 -65.56 -24.18 -14.24
C PHE A 9 -66.03 -22.90 -14.88
N ALA A 10 -65.10 -21.89 -14.99
CA ALA A 10 -64.84 -20.97 -16.09
C ALA A 10 -64.35 -19.60 -15.58
N PRO A 11 -63.68 -18.73 -16.35
CA PRO A 11 -62.24 -18.77 -16.70
C PRO A 11 -61.48 -17.61 -16.04
N ARG A 12 -60.45 -17.91 -15.29
CA ARG A 12 -59.52 -16.92 -14.68
C ARG A 12 -58.12 -16.95 -15.32
N THR A 13 -58.03 -17.11 -16.64
CA THR A 13 -56.75 -17.26 -17.36
C THR A 13 -56.39 -16.07 -18.28
N LEU A 14 -57.09 -14.94 -18.19
CA LEU A 14 -56.81 -13.75 -19.04
C LEU A 14 -56.30 -12.52 -18.26
N CYS A 15 -56.33 -12.51 -16.92
CA CYS A 15 -55.82 -11.40 -16.11
C CYS A 15 -54.37 -11.59 -15.62
N SER A 16 -53.79 -12.81 -15.68
CA SER A 16 -52.42 -13.07 -15.18
C SER A 16 -51.34 -12.84 -16.22
N LEU A 17 -51.65 -12.77 -17.52
CA LEU A 17 -50.66 -12.45 -18.56
C LEU A 17 -50.41 -10.94 -18.74
N ALA A 18 -51.40 -10.10 -18.44
CA ALA A 18 -51.24 -8.63 -18.53
C ALA A 18 -50.46 -8.04 -17.34
N THR A 19 -50.59 -8.64 -16.14
CA THR A 19 -49.82 -8.23 -14.95
C THR A 19 -48.38 -8.70 -14.98
N PHE A 20 -48.07 -9.83 -15.65
CA PHE A 20 -46.67 -10.30 -15.80
C PHE A 20 -45.92 -9.50 -16.87
N SER A 21 -46.57 -9.03 -17.93
CA SER A 21 -45.94 -8.15 -18.92
C SER A 21 -45.70 -6.73 -18.38
N PHE A 22 -46.54 -6.23 -17.46
CA PHE A 22 -46.34 -4.91 -16.86
C PHE A 22 -45.27 -4.92 -15.74
N LEU A 23 -45.10 -6.05 -15.04
CA LEU A 23 -44.02 -6.23 -14.07
C LEU A 23 -42.67 -6.49 -14.75
N ALA A 24 -42.64 -7.16 -15.89
CA ALA A 24 -41.43 -7.37 -16.68
C ALA A 24 -40.92 -6.08 -17.35
N THR A 25 -41.84 -5.14 -17.72
CA THR A 25 -41.47 -3.82 -18.24
C THR A 25 -41.06 -2.84 -17.15
N LEU A 26 -41.45 -3.04 -15.89
CA LEU A 26 -40.97 -2.24 -14.75
C LEU A 26 -39.64 -2.75 -14.19
N LEU A 27 -39.29 -4.02 -14.43
CA LEU A 27 -37.97 -4.56 -14.12
C LEU A 27 -36.89 -4.29 -15.21
N ALA A 28 -37.33 -3.91 -16.43
CA ALA A 28 -36.40 -3.47 -17.48
C ALA A 28 -36.07 -1.96 -17.42
N ALA A 29 -36.60 -1.21 -16.46
CA ALA A 29 -36.37 0.23 -16.32
C ALA A 29 -35.38 0.61 -15.20
N GLN A 30 -34.65 -0.37 -14.65
CA GLN A 30 -33.47 -0.14 -13.85
C GLN A 30 -32.30 -0.94 -14.47
N ALA A 31 -32.00 -0.66 -15.75
CA ALA A 31 -30.66 -0.88 -16.24
C ALA A 31 -29.78 0.14 -15.49
N GLY A 32 -29.09 -0.31 -14.44
CA GLY A 32 -28.09 0.51 -13.76
C GLY A 32 -27.08 1.04 -14.78
N ALA A 33 -26.43 2.14 -14.45
CA ALA A 33 -25.35 2.69 -15.28
C ALA A 33 -24.31 1.58 -15.58
N VAL A 34 -23.72 1.61 -16.78
CA VAL A 34 -22.68 0.65 -17.14
C VAL A 34 -21.50 0.84 -16.19
N PRO A 35 -21.02 -0.21 -15.51
CA PRO A 35 -19.88 -0.10 -14.59
C PRO A 35 -18.62 0.45 -15.27
N SER A 36 -17.85 1.24 -14.53
CA SER A 36 -16.65 1.91 -15.06
C SER A 36 -15.61 0.92 -15.60
N ASP A 37 -15.42 -0.24 -14.98
CA ASP A 37 -14.50 -1.29 -15.42
C ASP A 37 -14.91 -1.95 -16.75
N GLN A 38 -16.18 -1.93 -17.10
CA GLN A 38 -16.66 -2.39 -18.40
C GLN A 38 -16.43 -1.34 -19.52
N LEU A 39 -16.35 -0.06 -19.17
CA LEU A 39 -16.09 1.03 -20.09
C LEU A 39 -14.59 1.24 -20.36
N MET A 40 -13.73 0.86 -19.40
CA MET A 40 -12.28 1.00 -19.55
C MET A 40 -11.72 -0.04 -20.55
N PRO A 41 -10.79 0.37 -21.44
CA PRO A 41 -10.09 -0.53 -22.36
C PRO A 41 -9.28 -1.62 -21.66
N ALA A 42 -9.00 -2.74 -22.36
CA ALA A 42 -8.19 -3.82 -21.83
C ALA A 42 -6.73 -3.41 -21.55
N GLU A 43 -6.23 -2.40 -22.23
CA GLU A 43 -4.92 -1.80 -22.06
C GLU A 43 -4.80 -0.93 -20.80
N THR A 44 -5.84 -0.88 -19.97
CA THR A 44 -5.82 -0.17 -18.68
C THR A 44 -4.87 -0.87 -17.71
N GLN A 45 -3.80 -0.18 -17.32
CA GLN A 45 -2.75 -0.70 -16.44
C GLN A 45 -2.93 -0.29 -14.98
N GLY A 46 -3.67 0.79 -14.74
CA GLY A 46 -4.10 1.23 -13.40
C GLY A 46 -5.56 1.66 -13.45
N PHE A 47 -6.33 1.27 -12.44
CA PHE A 47 -7.75 1.59 -12.35
C PHE A 47 -8.14 1.81 -10.89
N ALA A 48 -8.99 2.79 -10.65
CA ALA A 48 -9.67 2.97 -9.36
C ALA A 48 -11.11 3.42 -9.61
N SER A 49 -12.04 2.93 -8.79
CA SER A 49 -13.42 3.43 -8.79
C SER A 49 -14.01 3.53 -7.39
N VAL A 50 -14.92 4.47 -7.24
CA VAL A 50 -15.77 4.68 -6.07
C VAL A 50 -17.20 4.43 -6.50
N GLY A 51 -17.85 3.45 -5.89
CA GLY A 51 -19.20 3.03 -6.30
C GLY A 51 -20.27 4.08 -6.07
N ASP A 52 -20.18 4.81 -4.96
CA ASP A 52 -21.03 5.94 -4.60
C ASP A 52 -20.22 6.95 -3.78
N VAL A 53 -20.00 8.13 -4.36
CA VAL A 53 -19.19 9.19 -3.72
C VAL A 53 -19.85 9.75 -2.46
N ASN A 54 -21.17 9.86 -2.45
CA ASN A 54 -21.88 10.39 -1.29
C ASN A 54 -21.79 9.41 -0.11
N LEU A 55 -21.95 8.12 -0.39
CA LEU A 55 -21.82 7.06 0.60
C LEU A 55 -20.37 6.99 1.13
N LEU A 56 -19.37 7.07 0.25
CA LEU A 56 -17.97 7.11 0.67
C LEU A 56 -17.68 8.28 1.61
N VAL A 57 -18.19 9.48 1.29
CA VAL A 57 -18.04 10.68 2.13
C VAL A 57 -18.77 10.51 3.47
N GLU A 58 -19.98 9.92 3.46
CA GLU A 58 -20.70 9.59 4.70
C GLU A 58 -19.89 8.63 5.58
N HIS A 59 -19.41 7.52 5.00
CA HIS A 59 -18.58 6.55 5.71
C HIS A 59 -17.28 7.19 6.23
N TRP A 60 -16.62 8.04 5.43
CA TRP A 60 -15.45 8.79 5.86
C TRP A 60 -15.72 9.65 7.09
N HIS A 61 -16.82 10.39 7.11
CA HIS A 61 -17.19 11.22 8.26
C HIS A 61 -17.49 10.42 9.53
N GLN A 62 -17.87 9.16 9.39
CA GLN A 62 -18.11 8.26 10.51
C GLN A 62 -16.80 7.69 11.07
N THR A 63 -15.71 7.65 10.30
CA THR A 63 -14.41 7.17 10.79
C THR A 63 -13.81 8.13 11.83
N GLN A 64 -12.95 7.61 12.72
CA GLN A 64 -12.21 8.44 13.67
C GLN A 64 -11.29 9.45 12.99
N LEU A 65 -10.65 9.07 11.87
CA LEU A 65 -9.86 10.02 11.06
C LEU A 65 -10.73 11.11 10.44
N GLY A 66 -11.91 10.78 9.93
CA GLY A 66 -12.88 11.76 9.43
C GLY A 66 -13.33 12.73 10.53
N GLN A 67 -13.54 12.21 11.76
CA GLN A 67 -13.87 13.03 12.94
C GLN A 67 -12.67 13.91 13.36
N LEU A 68 -11.44 13.39 13.33
CA LEU A 68 -10.22 14.16 13.59
C LEU A 68 -10.10 15.37 12.67
N VAL A 69 -10.32 15.18 11.37
CA VAL A 69 -10.26 16.27 10.37
C VAL A 69 -11.33 17.33 10.62
N GLN A 70 -12.43 17.00 11.28
CA GLN A 70 -13.51 17.91 11.65
C GLN A 70 -13.33 18.55 13.05
N ASP A 71 -12.39 18.05 13.85
CA ASP A 71 -12.12 18.59 15.18
C ASP A 71 -11.66 20.06 15.09
N GLU A 72 -12.24 20.93 15.95
CA GLU A 72 -11.90 22.36 15.97
C GLU A 72 -10.40 22.61 16.21
N ALA A 73 -9.77 21.76 17.02
CA ALA A 73 -8.34 21.88 17.30
C ALA A 73 -7.47 21.62 16.06
N MET A 74 -7.95 20.80 15.12
CA MET A 74 -7.26 20.48 13.86
C MET A 74 -7.54 21.49 12.74
N ARG A 75 -8.55 22.34 12.87
CA ARG A 75 -8.99 23.25 11.80
C ARG A 75 -7.85 24.07 11.17
N PRO A 76 -6.95 24.74 11.93
CA PRO A 76 -5.87 25.53 11.34
C PRO A 76 -4.92 24.69 10.47
N PHE A 77 -4.66 23.46 10.88
CA PHE A 77 -3.81 22.53 10.13
C PHE A 77 -4.52 22.01 8.88
N VAL A 78 -5.78 21.62 9.00
CA VAL A 78 -6.60 21.09 7.89
C VAL A 78 -6.78 22.15 6.79
N GLU A 79 -7.01 23.41 7.14
CA GLU A 79 -7.11 24.52 6.18
C GLU A 79 -5.80 24.75 5.42
N ASP A 80 -4.66 24.67 6.10
CA ASP A 80 -3.35 24.76 5.47
C ASP A 80 -3.09 23.60 4.50
N MET A 81 -3.37 22.37 4.93
CA MET A 81 -3.24 21.18 4.10
C MET A 81 -4.14 21.23 2.86
N LYS A 82 -5.40 21.65 3.00
CA LYS A 82 -6.30 21.85 1.85
C LYS A 82 -5.73 22.83 0.84
N ALA A 83 -5.22 23.98 1.31
CA ALA A 83 -4.61 24.97 0.45
C ALA A 83 -3.33 24.46 -0.25
N GLN A 84 -2.57 23.57 0.39
CA GLN A 84 -1.40 22.93 -0.22
C GLN A 84 -1.80 21.86 -1.25
N LEU A 85 -2.80 21.03 -0.94
CA LEU A 85 -3.33 20.02 -1.85
C LEU A 85 -3.91 20.67 -3.12
N GLU A 86 -4.67 21.74 -2.98
CA GLU A 86 -5.20 22.50 -4.13
C GLU A 86 -4.09 23.04 -5.04
N ARG A 87 -2.95 23.43 -4.48
CA ARG A 87 -1.77 23.83 -5.26
C ARG A 87 -1.12 22.65 -5.99
N LYS A 88 -1.01 21.49 -5.35
CA LYS A 88 -0.41 20.28 -5.96
C LYS A 88 -1.32 19.59 -6.98
N THR A 89 -2.63 19.58 -6.76
CA THR A 89 -3.61 18.97 -7.69
C THR A 89 -3.89 19.84 -8.93
N SER A 90 -3.22 20.97 -9.07
CA SER A 90 -3.30 21.80 -10.28
C SER A 90 -2.98 21.01 -11.56
N GLY A 91 -2.15 19.96 -11.50
CA GLY A 91 -1.78 19.15 -12.65
C GLY A 91 -2.94 18.35 -13.29
N VAL A 92 -3.92 17.87 -12.53
CA VAL A 92 -5.16 17.24 -13.07
C VAL A 92 -6.07 18.31 -13.66
N LYS A 93 -6.20 19.44 -12.97
CA LYS A 93 -6.88 20.65 -13.46
C LYS A 93 -6.30 21.12 -14.79
N ASP A 94 -4.96 21.11 -14.92
CA ASP A 94 -4.26 21.53 -16.14
C ASP A 94 -4.44 20.55 -17.31
N LYS A 95 -4.68 19.26 -17.03
CA LYS A 95 -4.87 18.24 -18.09
C LYS A 95 -6.32 18.13 -18.55
N LEU A 96 -7.28 18.14 -17.64
CA LEU A 96 -8.71 17.88 -17.92
C LEU A 96 -9.60 19.11 -17.64
N GLY A 97 -9.08 20.18 -17.03
CA GLY A 97 -9.85 21.37 -16.64
C GLY A 97 -10.81 21.15 -15.46
N ILE A 98 -10.73 20.02 -14.77
CA ILE A 98 -11.69 19.56 -13.75
C ILE A 98 -10.97 19.41 -12.39
N THR A 99 -11.63 19.82 -11.31
CA THR A 99 -11.15 19.61 -9.92
C THR A 99 -11.96 18.50 -9.24
N TYR A 100 -11.44 17.98 -8.12
CA TYR A 100 -12.15 17.00 -7.29
C TYR A 100 -13.52 17.52 -6.84
N SER A 101 -13.62 18.79 -6.43
CA SER A 101 -14.89 19.42 -6.03
C SER A 101 -15.91 19.44 -7.17
N ASP A 102 -15.45 19.73 -8.40
CA ASP A 102 -16.32 19.72 -9.58
C ASP A 102 -16.90 18.33 -9.86
N LEU A 103 -16.13 17.26 -9.60
CA LEU A 103 -16.56 15.88 -9.78
C LEU A 103 -17.56 15.44 -8.70
N GLN A 104 -17.39 15.89 -7.47
CA GLN A 104 -18.29 15.55 -6.37
C GLN A 104 -19.72 16.07 -6.63
N ASP A 105 -19.84 17.28 -7.18
CA ASP A 105 -21.15 17.91 -7.43
C ASP A 105 -21.94 17.22 -8.55
N ILE A 106 -21.27 16.55 -9.50
CA ILE A 106 -21.93 15.91 -10.64
C ILE A 106 -22.16 14.41 -10.45
N ALA A 107 -21.57 13.79 -9.43
CA ALA A 107 -21.65 12.34 -9.24
C ALA A 107 -23.02 11.94 -8.67
N GLY A 108 -23.76 11.16 -9.43
CA GLY A 108 -25.00 10.48 -9.01
C GLY A 108 -24.80 8.99 -8.72
N GLY A 109 -23.59 8.48 -8.94
CA GLY A 109 -23.22 7.07 -8.75
C GLY A 109 -21.72 6.87 -8.85
N GLU A 110 -21.29 5.86 -9.60
CA GLU A 110 -19.87 5.48 -9.71
C GLU A 110 -19.03 6.55 -10.41
N ILE A 111 -17.83 6.80 -9.85
CA ILE A 111 -16.72 7.47 -10.52
C ILE A 111 -15.60 6.43 -10.74
N GLY A 112 -15.07 6.37 -11.97
CA GLY A 112 -13.92 5.55 -12.32
C GLY A 112 -12.82 6.35 -13.00
N ILE A 113 -11.57 6.05 -12.67
CA ILE A 113 -10.38 6.61 -13.32
C ILE A 113 -9.48 5.47 -13.79
N GLY A 114 -8.92 5.59 -15.00
CA GLY A 114 -8.02 4.61 -15.57
C GLY A 114 -6.78 5.25 -16.20
N MET A 115 -5.63 4.58 -16.06
CA MET A 115 -4.41 4.86 -16.81
C MET A 115 -4.26 3.77 -17.88
N ILE A 116 -4.25 4.17 -19.15
CA ILE A 116 -4.31 3.28 -20.31
C ILE A 116 -2.97 3.33 -21.05
N GLU A 117 -2.34 2.19 -21.24
CA GLU A 117 -1.11 2.08 -22.04
C GLU A 117 -1.43 2.20 -23.53
N ILE A 118 -0.75 3.09 -24.23
CA ILE A 118 -0.92 3.28 -25.67
C ILE A 118 0.33 2.77 -26.41
N LYS A 119 0.14 1.91 -27.43
CA LYS A 119 1.24 1.20 -28.11
C LYS A 119 2.35 2.09 -28.67
N ASP A 120 2.02 3.24 -29.23
CA ASP A 120 2.98 4.10 -29.95
C ASP A 120 3.02 5.53 -29.41
N GLY A 121 2.70 5.75 -28.11
CA GLY A 121 2.60 7.08 -27.56
C GLY A 121 2.69 7.16 -26.05
N ARG A 122 2.32 8.33 -25.53
CA ARG A 122 2.17 8.55 -24.09
C ARG A 122 0.90 7.85 -23.60
N ALA A 123 0.95 7.33 -22.39
CA ALA A 123 -0.23 6.76 -21.75
C ALA A 123 -1.39 7.76 -21.73
N ALA A 124 -2.61 7.26 -21.86
CA ALA A 124 -3.83 8.05 -21.72
C ALA A 124 -4.41 7.91 -20.31
N VAL A 125 -5.08 8.96 -19.86
CA VAL A 125 -5.90 8.96 -18.64
C VAL A 125 -7.36 9.02 -19.09
N ALA A 126 -8.21 8.16 -18.51
CA ALA A 126 -9.64 8.15 -18.74
C ALA A 126 -10.40 8.33 -17.42
N LEU A 127 -11.53 9.03 -17.50
CA LEU A 127 -12.46 9.28 -16.41
C LEU A 127 -13.85 8.90 -16.84
N THR A 128 -14.59 8.23 -15.97
CA THR A 128 -16.02 7.96 -16.10
C THR A 128 -16.76 8.49 -14.88
N VAL A 129 -17.92 9.13 -15.06
CA VAL A 129 -18.75 9.62 -13.96
C VAL A 129 -20.20 9.32 -14.28
N ASP A 130 -20.87 8.55 -13.43
CA ASP A 130 -22.33 8.45 -13.46
C ASP A 130 -22.93 9.76 -12.96
N THR A 131 -23.64 10.45 -13.83
CA THR A 131 -24.26 11.76 -13.58
C THR A 131 -25.77 11.68 -13.40
N THR A 132 -26.31 10.50 -13.14
CA THR A 132 -27.74 10.26 -12.96
C THR A 132 -28.33 11.20 -11.90
N GLY A 133 -29.32 11.98 -12.29
CA GLY A 133 -29.95 12.98 -11.41
C GLY A 133 -29.23 14.31 -11.28
N HIS A 134 -28.01 14.48 -11.84
CA HIS A 134 -27.15 15.66 -11.71
C HIS A 134 -26.92 16.41 -13.03
N GLN A 135 -27.85 16.32 -13.99
CA GLN A 135 -27.69 16.90 -15.33
C GLN A 135 -27.38 18.42 -15.32
N ARG A 136 -28.02 19.20 -14.42
CA ARG A 136 -27.75 20.66 -14.33
C ARG A 136 -26.33 20.97 -13.86
N GLN A 137 -25.85 20.21 -12.90
CA GLN A 137 -24.51 20.34 -12.37
C GLN A 137 -23.48 19.99 -13.46
N LEU A 138 -23.75 18.91 -14.22
CA LEU A 138 -22.94 18.52 -15.37
C LEU A 138 -22.89 19.64 -16.42
N ASP A 139 -24.03 20.21 -16.83
CA ASP A 139 -24.06 21.31 -17.79
C ASP A 139 -23.26 22.53 -17.31
N THR A 140 -23.32 22.82 -16.00
CA THR A 140 -22.56 23.90 -15.38
C THR A 140 -21.05 23.61 -15.41
N LEU A 141 -20.66 22.37 -15.10
CA LEU A 141 -19.25 21.94 -15.15
C LEU A 141 -18.72 22.01 -16.58
N LEU A 142 -19.43 21.47 -17.57
CA LEU A 142 -19.02 21.49 -18.97
C LEU A 142 -18.85 22.93 -19.50
N ALA A 143 -19.76 23.84 -19.12
CA ALA A 143 -19.64 25.26 -19.46
C ALA A 143 -18.40 25.92 -18.79
N LYS A 144 -18.06 25.51 -17.56
CA LYS A 144 -16.84 25.94 -16.86
C LYS A 144 -15.59 25.43 -17.59
N VAL A 145 -15.55 24.14 -17.97
CA VAL A 145 -14.47 23.51 -18.73
C VAL A 145 -14.25 24.25 -20.05
N ASP A 146 -15.31 24.51 -20.82
CA ASP A 146 -15.26 25.28 -22.05
C ASP A 146 -14.55 26.64 -21.84
N LYS A 147 -14.95 27.35 -20.80
CA LYS A 147 -14.40 28.68 -20.48
C LYS A 147 -12.94 28.62 -20.04
N GLU A 148 -12.59 27.66 -19.19
CA GLU A 148 -11.21 27.54 -18.69
C GLU A 148 -10.24 27.12 -19.80
N LEU A 149 -10.62 26.14 -20.65
CA LEU A 149 -9.81 25.71 -21.77
C LEU A 149 -9.66 26.80 -22.85
N ALA A 150 -10.72 27.58 -23.09
CA ALA A 150 -10.61 28.73 -24.00
C ALA A 150 -9.61 29.79 -23.53
N LYS A 151 -9.46 30.02 -22.21
CA LYS A 151 -8.48 30.96 -21.65
C LYS A 151 -7.03 30.59 -21.95
N ILE A 152 -6.74 29.29 -22.04
CA ILE A 152 -5.41 28.78 -22.36
C ILE A 152 -5.20 28.56 -23.87
N GLY A 153 -6.11 29.04 -24.69
CA GLY A 153 -6.01 28.99 -26.15
C GLY A 153 -6.40 27.67 -26.79
N ALA A 154 -7.14 26.82 -26.08
CA ALA A 154 -7.62 25.55 -26.65
C ALA A 154 -8.64 25.80 -27.77
N THR A 155 -8.55 24.99 -28.83
CA THR A 155 -9.50 24.99 -29.95
C THR A 155 -10.53 23.90 -29.76
N LYS A 156 -11.81 24.28 -29.68
CA LYS A 156 -12.95 23.36 -29.53
C LYS A 156 -13.45 22.90 -30.88
N SER A 157 -13.68 21.60 -31.02
CA SER A 157 -14.40 20.98 -32.13
C SER A 157 -15.42 19.97 -31.62
N THR A 158 -16.41 19.64 -32.46
CA THR A 158 -17.44 18.66 -32.13
C THR A 158 -17.64 17.70 -33.30
N THR A 159 -17.83 16.41 -32.98
CA THR A 159 -18.19 15.37 -33.94
C THR A 159 -19.38 14.58 -33.41
N ASP A 160 -20.26 14.10 -34.28
CA ASP A 160 -21.37 13.23 -33.90
C ASP A 160 -21.01 11.78 -34.18
N HIS A 161 -21.23 10.92 -33.20
CA HIS A 161 -21.07 9.47 -33.30
C HIS A 161 -22.39 8.81 -32.86
N ASP A 162 -23.15 8.33 -33.82
CA ASP A 162 -24.44 7.65 -33.61
C ASP A 162 -25.40 8.44 -32.68
N GLY A 163 -25.50 9.76 -32.90
CA GLY A 163 -26.36 10.65 -32.12
C GLY A 163 -25.77 11.11 -30.78
N THR A 164 -24.52 10.75 -30.48
CA THR A 164 -23.77 11.23 -29.30
C THR A 164 -22.73 12.26 -29.74
N THR A 165 -22.77 13.45 -29.14
CA THR A 165 -21.81 14.51 -29.45
C THR A 165 -20.51 14.31 -28.67
N PHE A 166 -19.40 14.15 -29.41
CA PHE A 166 -18.05 14.20 -28.86
C PHE A 166 -17.54 15.64 -28.92
N VAL A 167 -17.02 16.12 -27.81
CA VAL A 167 -16.40 17.43 -27.72
C VAL A 167 -14.90 17.25 -27.55
N THR A 168 -14.13 17.82 -28.45
CA THR A 168 -12.67 17.74 -28.47
C THR A 168 -12.08 19.13 -28.28
N PHE A 169 -11.07 19.23 -27.40
CA PHE A 169 -10.24 20.41 -27.24
C PHE A 169 -8.81 20.08 -27.61
N ASP A 170 -8.26 20.79 -28.57
CA ASP A 170 -6.85 20.79 -28.89
C ASP A 170 -6.17 21.90 -28.12
N ILE A 171 -5.31 21.56 -27.18
CA ILE A 171 -4.66 22.46 -26.21
C ILE A 171 -3.22 22.71 -26.68
N PRO A 172 -2.86 23.96 -27.03
CA PRO A 172 -1.50 24.30 -27.45
C PRO A 172 -0.51 24.20 -26.29
N PRO A 173 0.79 24.02 -26.58
CA PRO A 173 1.84 24.08 -25.55
C PRO A 173 1.76 25.36 -24.73
N GLN A 174 1.83 25.25 -23.42
CA GLN A 174 1.71 26.39 -22.49
C GLN A 174 3.06 27.00 -22.10
N LYS A 175 4.13 26.19 -22.14
CA LYS A 175 5.52 26.59 -21.84
C LYS A 175 6.47 26.08 -22.91
N LYS A 176 7.69 26.63 -22.95
CA LYS A 176 8.74 26.16 -23.87
C LYS A 176 9.15 24.74 -23.46
N GLY A 177 9.01 23.81 -24.38
CA GLY A 177 9.27 22.36 -24.13
C GLY A 177 8.00 21.53 -23.94
N ASP A 178 6.83 22.13 -23.65
CA ASP A 178 5.57 21.43 -23.60
C ASP A 178 5.19 20.88 -24.98
N ILE A 179 4.41 19.79 -24.97
CA ILE A 179 3.77 19.25 -26.17
C ILE A 179 2.30 19.68 -26.23
N ALA A 180 1.74 19.73 -27.45
CA ALA A 180 0.30 19.90 -27.63
C ALA A 180 -0.45 18.75 -26.98
N ARG A 181 -1.57 19.04 -26.30
CA ARG A 181 -2.42 18.07 -25.61
C ARG A 181 -3.83 18.10 -26.21
N GLN A 182 -4.57 17.01 -26.00
CA GLN A 182 -5.95 16.90 -26.40
C GLN A 182 -6.78 16.48 -25.19
N THR A 183 -8.03 16.90 -25.14
CA THR A 183 -9.03 16.38 -24.19
C THR A 183 -10.30 16.12 -24.97
N VAL A 184 -10.88 14.94 -24.83
CA VAL A 184 -12.10 14.52 -25.49
C VAL A 184 -13.09 14.09 -24.42
N TYR A 185 -14.35 14.57 -24.50
CA TYR A 185 -15.41 14.04 -23.67
C TYR A 185 -16.71 13.82 -24.46
N PHE A 186 -17.52 12.93 -23.95
CA PHE A 186 -18.91 12.71 -24.40
C PHE A 186 -19.78 12.29 -23.21
N VAL A 187 -21.09 12.43 -23.36
CA VAL A 187 -22.08 11.95 -22.37
C VAL A 187 -23.00 10.96 -23.06
N LYS A 188 -23.10 9.74 -22.52
CA LYS A 188 -23.99 8.70 -23.00
C LYS A 188 -24.62 7.96 -21.82
N ASP A 189 -25.93 7.74 -21.89
CA ASP A 189 -26.71 7.03 -20.87
C ASP A 189 -26.46 7.57 -19.44
N ASN A 190 -26.39 8.90 -19.30
CA ASN A 190 -26.03 9.65 -18.09
C ASN A 190 -24.60 9.42 -17.57
N ILE A 191 -23.72 8.82 -18.34
CA ILE A 191 -22.31 8.67 -17.98
C ILE A 191 -21.49 9.69 -18.77
N LEU A 192 -20.78 10.56 -18.05
CA LEU A 192 -19.71 11.39 -18.61
C LEU A 192 -18.47 10.53 -18.78
N CYS A 193 -17.95 10.44 -19.99
CA CYS A 193 -16.65 9.86 -20.29
C CYS A 193 -15.71 10.97 -20.77
N ALA A 194 -14.50 11.06 -20.19
CA ALA A 194 -13.48 12.02 -20.60
C ALA A 194 -12.10 11.34 -20.65
N THR A 195 -11.29 11.71 -21.64
CA THR A 195 -9.93 11.19 -21.81
C THR A 195 -9.05 12.20 -22.54
N ASP A 196 -7.75 12.07 -22.42
CA ASP A 196 -6.76 12.88 -23.16
C ASP A 196 -6.35 12.24 -24.52
N ASN A 197 -7.13 11.25 -25.00
CA ASN A 197 -6.87 10.54 -26.25
C ASN A 197 -8.16 10.20 -27.01
N ALA A 198 -8.28 10.68 -28.24
CA ALA A 198 -9.48 10.46 -29.07
C ALA A 198 -9.71 8.99 -29.47
N VAL A 199 -8.66 8.19 -29.60
CA VAL A 199 -8.81 6.75 -29.90
C VAL A 199 -9.45 6.06 -28.70
N GLN A 200 -8.98 6.35 -27.50
CA GLN A 200 -9.54 5.78 -26.27
C GLN A 200 -10.99 6.24 -26.04
N ALA A 201 -11.33 7.50 -26.37
CA ALA A 201 -12.72 7.96 -26.31
C ALA A 201 -13.64 7.13 -27.20
N ASN A 202 -13.22 6.81 -28.44
CA ASN A 202 -13.99 5.96 -29.36
C ASN A 202 -14.10 4.51 -28.86
N GLU A 203 -13.05 3.95 -28.29
CA GLU A 203 -13.09 2.62 -27.69
C GLU A 203 -14.06 2.56 -26.50
N MET A 204 -13.98 3.53 -25.59
CA MET A 204 -14.94 3.64 -24.48
C MET A 204 -16.39 3.77 -24.96
N PHE A 205 -16.63 4.55 -26.02
CA PHE A 205 -17.96 4.70 -26.62
C PHE A 205 -18.49 3.38 -27.20
N GLY A 206 -17.64 2.63 -27.90
CA GLY A 206 -18.00 1.33 -28.46
C GLY A 206 -18.47 0.33 -27.38
N ARG A 207 -17.93 0.43 -26.17
CA ARG A 207 -18.26 -0.45 -25.03
C ARG A 207 -19.65 -0.23 -24.44
N PHE A 208 -20.31 0.85 -24.75
CA PHE A 208 -21.74 1.01 -24.43
C PHE A 208 -22.66 0.10 -25.27
N GLN A 209 -22.18 -0.36 -26.44
CA GLN A 209 -22.91 -1.27 -27.30
C GLN A 209 -22.43 -2.72 -27.14
N ASP A 210 -21.14 -2.90 -26.94
CA ASP A 210 -20.49 -4.19 -26.74
C ASP A 210 -19.41 -4.04 -25.65
N SER A 211 -19.71 -4.51 -24.44
CA SER A 211 -18.81 -4.45 -23.31
C SER A 211 -17.68 -5.48 -23.36
N THR A 212 -17.60 -6.33 -24.40
CA THR A 212 -16.52 -7.32 -24.54
C THR A 212 -15.16 -6.69 -24.82
N GLY A 213 -14.09 -7.33 -24.36
CA GLY A 213 -12.71 -6.87 -24.56
C GLY A 213 -12.33 -5.64 -23.72
N GLY A 214 -13.04 -5.34 -22.63
CA GLY A 214 -12.69 -4.29 -21.68
C GLY A 214 -11.81 -4.77 -20.53
N LEU A 215 -11.48 -3.86 -19.60
CA LEU A 215 -10.74 -4.15 -18.39
C LEU A 215 -11.39 -5.29 -17.58
N ALA A 216 -12.72 -5.31 -17.51
CA ALA A 216 -13.48 -6.34 -16.81
C ALA A 216 -13.20 -7.77 -17.31
N GLU A 217 -12.65 -7.94 -18.52
CA GLU A 217 -12.27 -9.24 -19.08
C GLU A 217 -10.77 -9.55 -18.99
N VAL A 218 -9.96 -8.61 -18.50
CA VAL A 218 -8.52 -8.84 -18.27
C VAL A 218 -8.34 -9.85 -17.14
N VAL A 219 -7.64 -10.95 -17.41
CA VAL A 219 -7.47 -12.08 -16.47
C VAL A 219 -6.97 -11.61 -15.10
N GLY A 220 -5.93 -10.76 -15.06
CA GLY A 220 -5.38 -10.24 -13.81
C GLY A 220 -6.41 -9.42 -13.01
N TYR A 221 -7.24 -8.62 -13.69
CA TYR A 221 -8.33 -7.88 -13.07
C TYR A 221 -9.39 -8.84 -12.51
N GLN A 222 -9.86 -9.79 -13.31
CA GLN A 222 -10.87 -10.77 -12.88
C GLN A 222 -10.41 -11.54 -11.64
N GLN A 223 -9.21 -12.12 -11.69
CA GLN A 223 -8.68 -12.94 -10.59
C GLN A 223 -8.54 -12.14 -9.28
N THR A 224 -8.07 -10.88 -9.36
CA THR A 224 -7.95 -10.04 -8.17
C THR A 224 -9.32 -9.63 -7.62
N MET A 225 -10.26 -9.22 -8.47
CA MET A 225 -11.61 -8.81 -8.05
C MET A 225 -12.43 -9.98 -7.51
N GLU A 226 -12.40 -11.14 -8.18
CA GLU A 226 -13.09 -12.37 -7.73
C GLU A 226 -12.55 -12.84 -6.37
N ARG A 227 -11.23 -12.79 -6.18
CA ARG A 227 -10.61 -13.16 -4.90
C ARG A 227 -11.05 -12.25 -3.77
N CYS A 228 -11.08 -10.92 -4.00
CA CYS A 228 -11.57 -9.95 -3.04
C CYS A 228 -13.07 -10.13 -2.76
N GLN A 229 -13.88 -10.33 -3.80
CA GLN A 229 -15.33 -10.52 -3.66
C GLN A 229 -15.68 -11.79 -2.88
N LYS A 230 -14.95 -12.87 -3.09
CA LYS A 230 -15.13 -14.15 -2.35
C LYS A 230 -14.98 -13.95 -0.85
N GLU A 231 -13.98 -13.18 -0.41
CA GLU A 231 -13.75 -12.91 1.01
C GLU A 231 -14.63 -11.76 1.56
N ALA A 232 -15.07 -10.83 0.71
CA ALA A 232 -16.00 -9.78 1.10
C ALA A 232 -17.44 -10.30 1.28
N GLY A 233 -17.80 -11.39 0.61
CA GLY A 233 -19.14 -11.95 0.63
C GLY A 233 -20.18 -10.96 0.08
N LYS A 234 -21.06 -10.43 0.94
CA LYS A 234 -22.10 -9.46 0.57
C LYS A 234 -21.71 -8.01 0.78
N LEU A 235 -20.56 -7.75 1.40
CA LEU A 235 -20.10 -6.39 1.65
C LEU A 235 -19.61 -5.78 0.33
N ALA A 236 -20.36 -4.79 -0.17
CA ALA A 236 -19.95 -4.03 -1.34
C ALA A 236 -18.79 -3.09 -0.96
N PRO A 237 -17.77 -2.94 -1.81
CA PRO A 237 -16.67 -2.02 -1.54
C PRO A 237 -17.10 -0.56 -1.73
N ASP A 238 -16.60 0.34 -0.88
CA ASP A 238 -16.69 1.78 -1.10
C ASP A 238 -15.79 2.21 -2.27
N ALA A 239 -14.61 1.59 -2.35
CA ALA A 239 -13.68 1.79 -3.46
C ALA A 239 -13.08 0.46 -3.94
N ARG A 240 -12.81 0.38 -5.25
CA ARG A 240 -12.08 -0.70 -5.92
C ARG A 240 -10.86 -0.13 -6.59
N TRP A 241 -9.79 -0.91 -6.65
CA TRP A 241 -8.59 -0.52 -7.38
C TRP A 241 -7.90 -1.72 -8.01
N PHE A 242 -7.13 -1.45 -9.04
CA PHE A 242 -6.36 -2.45 -9.78
C PHE A 242 -5.10 -1.82 -10.37
N VAL A 243 -4.00 -2.56 -10.37
CA VAL A 243 -2.75 -2.18 -11.01
C VAL A 243 -2.09 -3.42 -11.64
N ASN A 244 -1.68 -3.31 -12.90
CA ASN A 244 -0.65 -4.16 -13.46
C ASN A 244 0.70 -3.45 -13.20
N PRO A 245 1.58 -3.94 -12.30
CA PRO A 245 2.72 -3.15 -11.83
C PRO A 245 3.66 -2.70 -12.95
N PHE A 246 4.06 -3.62 -13.81
CA PHE A 246 5.00 -3.32 -14.88
C PHE A 246 4.37 -2.52 -16.03
N GLY A 247 3.11 -2.77 -16.34
CA GLY A 247 2.35 -1.97 -17.29
C GLY A 247 2.14 -0.54 -16.80
N TYR A 248 1.77 -0.39 -15.52
CA TYR A 248 1.58 0.91 -14.90
C TYR A 248 2.88 1.72 -14.86
N ALA A 249 4.00 1.11 -14.46
CA ALA A 249 5.31 1.77 -14.44
C ALA A 249 5.71 2.26 -15.86
N ARG A 250 5.50 1.44 -16.92
CA ARG A 250 5.74 1.88 -18.30
C ARG A 250 4.83 3.03 -18.71
N ALA A 251 3.54 2.94 -18.39
CA ALA A 251 2.55 3.97 -18.69
C ALA A 251 2.90 5.28 -17.98
N ALA A 252 3.21 5.24 -16.68
CA ALA A 252 3.60 6.40 -15.89
C ALA A 252 4.85 7.08 -16.45
N ARG A 253 5.93 6.32 -16.71
CA ARG A 253 7.16 6.85 -17.34
C ARG A 253 6.92 7.49 -18.71
N SER A 254 5.93 7.03 -19.46
CA SER A 254 5.59 7.64 -20.74
C SER A 254 5.04 9.06 -20.62
N LEU A 255 4.53 9.42 -19.45
CA LEU A 255 3.99 10.75 -19.14
C LEU A 255 5.07 11.76 -18.72
N GLU A 256 6.28 11.28 -18.37
CA GLU A 256 7.39 12.14 -17.96
C GLU A 256 7.97 12.96 -19.12
N PRO A 257 8.54 14.12 -18.86
CA PRO A 257 9.27 14.91 -19.85
C PRO A 257 10.45 14.12 -20.46
N ALA A 258 10.76 14.35 -21.73
CA ALA A 258 11.79 13.59 -22.43
C ALA A 258 13.21 13.76 -21.85
N ASP A 259 13.46 14.87 -21.18
CA ASP A 259 14.72 15.21 -20.50
C ASP A 259 14.87 14.56 -19.11
N ALA A 260 13.77 14.14 -18.49
CA ALA A 260 13.79 13.41 -17.22
C ALA A 260 14.12 11.90 -17.36
N LYS A 261 14.05 11.37 -18.58
CA LYS A 261 13.99 9.91 -18.86
C LYS A 261 15.29 9.13 -18.75
N GLN A 262 16.43 9.69 -18.37
CA GLN A 262 17.71 8.94 -18.49
C GLN A 262 18.78 9.20 -17.43
N LYS A 263 18.42 9.42 -16.19
CA LYS A 263 19.43 9.45 -15.12
C LYS A 263 19.22 8.28 -14.17
N GLY A 264 20.13 7.31 -14.15
CA GLY A 264 20.12 6.18 -13.22
C GLY A 264 19.88 4.80 -13.85
N LYS A 265 19.80 3.77 -13.01
CA LYS A 265 19.53 2.39 -13.41
C LYS A 265 18.01 2.20 -13.60
N ASP A 266 17.62 1.46 -14.63
CA ASP A 266 16.22 1.07 -14.85
C ASP A 266 15.84 -0.13 -13.97
N TYR A 267 15.53 0.12 -12.68
CA TYR A 267 15.15 -0.92 -11.72
C TYR A 267 13.88 -1.68 -12.15
N VAL A 268 12.91 -1.03 -12.78
CA VAL A 268 11.70 -1.70 -13.30
C VAL A 268 12.07 -2.72 -14.36
N ASN A 269 12.99 -2.38 -15.26
CA ASN A 269 13.47 -3.33 -16.26
C ASN A 269 14.31 -4.45 -15.61
N ILE A 270 15.18 -4.12 -14.66
CA ILE A 270 15.95 -5.11 -13.89
C ILE A 270 15.01 -6.12 -13.23
N LEU A 271 14.02 -5.67 -12.47
CA LEU A 271 13.05 -6.56 -11.82
C LEU A 271 12.28 -7.41 -12.84
N ARG A 272 11.85 -6.83 -13.96
CA ARG A 272 11.17 -7.58 -15.02
C ARG A 272 12.07 -8.69 -15.57
N GLU A 273 13.33 -8.41 -15.86
CA GLU A 273 14.29 -9.39 -16.37
C GLU A 273 14.63 -10.47 -15.35
N GLN A 274 14.50 -10.15 -14.06
CA GLN A 274 14.66 -11.09 -12.95
C GLN A 274 13.38 -11.90 -12.62
N GLY A 275 12.34 -11.81 -13.47
CA GLY A 275 11.16 -12.65 -13.43
C GLY A 275 10.02 -12.10 -12.56
N PHE A 276 10.14 -10.90 -11.99
CA PHE A 276 9.08 -10.30 -11.16
C PHE A 276 7.84 -9.88 -11.96
N ASP A 277 7.91 -9.87 -13.29
CA ASP A 277 6.75 -9.74 -14.18
C ASP A 277 5.75 -10.90 -14.08
N ALA A 278 6.10 -11.97 -13.36
CA ALA A 278 5.16 -12.98 -12.90
C ALA A 278 4.04 -12.39 -12.01
N ILE A 279 4.30 -11.24 -11.34
CA ILE A 279 3.26 -10.45 -10.66
C ILE A 279 2.50 -9.68 -11.74
N GLN A 280 1.40 -10.28 -12.21
CA GLN A 280 0.61 -9.74 -13.32
C GLN A 280 -0.40 -8.70 -12.88
N ALA A 281 -0.86 -8.76 -11.63
CA ALA A 281 -1.88 -7.84 -11.11
C ALA A 281 -1.87 -7.73 -9.59
N LEU A 282 -2.17 -6.52 -9.12
CA LEU A 282 -2.63 -6.25 -7.78
C LEU A 282 -4.02 -5.62 -7.89
N GLY A 283 -4.93 -6.00 -6.99
CA GLY A 283 -6.26 -5.40 -6.97
C GLY A 283 -6.90 -5.53 -5.59
N GLY A 284 -7.78 -4.62 -5.26
CA GLY A 284 -8.32 -4.61 -3.92
C GLY A 284 -9.65 -3.88 -3.75
N TYR A 285 -10.26 -4.16 -2.60
CA TYR A 285 -11.46 -3.53 -2.07
C TYR A 285 -11.12 -2.76 -0.80
N VAL A 286 -11.69 -1.58 -0.67
CA VAL A 286 -11.60 -0.75 0.53
C VAL A 286 -13.01 -0.43 1.01
N ASN A 287 -13.21 -0.60 2.32
CA ASN A 287 -14.43 -0.21 3.02
C ASN A 287 -14.08 0.69 4.21
N LEU A 288 -14.85 1.71 4.43
CA LEU A 288 -14.74 2.63 5.55
C LEU A 288 -15.92 2.44 6.51
N SER A 289 -15.68 2.63 7.79
CA SER A 289 -16.73 2.64 8.85
C SER A 289 -17.70 1.44 8.80
N VAL A 290 -17.15 0.21 8.72
CA VAL A 290 -17.98 -1.00 8.65
C VAL A 290 -18.54 -1.35 10.03
N ASP A 291 -19.87 -1.29 10.18
CA ASP A 291 -20.63 -1.66 11.39
C ASP A 291 -20.11 -1.01 12.69
N GLY A 292 -19.45 0.16 12.61
CA GLY A 292 -18.86 0.85 13.76
C GLY A 292 -17.73 0.10 14.47
N SER A 293 -17.30 -1.04 13.92
CA SER A 293 -16.20 -1.86 14.44
C SER A 293 -14.90 -1.64 13.69
N TYR A 294 -14.98 -1.41 12.39
CA TYR A 294 -13.83 -1.17 11.52
C TYR A 294 -13.84 0.26 11.02
N GLU A 295 -12.78 1.00 11.28
CA GLU A 295 -12.54 2.31 10.71
C GLU A 295 -12.19 2.21 9.22
N LEU A 296 -11.35 1.23 8.90
CA LEU A 296 -10.95 0.84 7.58
C LEU A 296 -10.82 -0.68 7.50
N LEU A 297 -11.33 -1.25 6.44
CA LEU A 297 -11.17 -2.67 6.11
C LEU A 297 -10.74 -2.77 4.65
N HIS A 298 -9.57 -3.38 4.40
CA HIS A 298 -9.11 -3.62 3.03
C HIS A 298 -8.87 -5.09 2.75
N ARG A 299 -9.07 -5.46 1.49
CA ARG A 299 -8.75 -6.76 0.93
C ARG A 299 -7.95 -6.53 -0.34
N THR A 300 -6.80 -7.17 -0.44
CA THR A 300 -5.90 -7.01 -1.58
C THR A 300 -5.49 -8.38 -2.08
N ALA A 301 -5.69 -8.64 -3.35
CA ALA A 301 -5.18 -9.82 -4.02
C ALA A 301 -3.99 -9.45 -4.90
N VAL A 302 -2.94 -10.23 -4.82
CA VAL A 302 -1.77 -10.18 -5.71
C VAL A 302 -1.82 -11.41 -6.59
N TYR A 303 -2.04 -11.23 -7.88
CA TYR A 303 -2.10 -12.31 -8.85
C TYR A 303 -0.73 -12.53 -9.49
N ALA A 304 -0.12 -13.65 -9.14
CA ALA A 304 1.21 -14.07 -9.59
C ALA A 304 1.19 -15.58 -9.88
N PRO A 305 0.56 -16.00 -11.00
CA PRO A 305 0.42 -17.41 -11.33
C PRO A 305 1.76 -18.06 -11.67
N ALA A 306 1.81 -19.38 -11.55
CA ALA A 306 2.98 -20.15 -11.97
C ALA A 306 3.26 -19.95 -13.46
N ILE A 307 4.53 -19.78 -13.80
CA ILE A 307 4.97 -19.67 -15.20
C ILE A 307 4.92 -21.08 -15.84
N PRO A 308 4.19 -21.27 -16.96
CA PRO A 308 4.08 -22.57 -17.59
C PRO A 308 5.45 -23.15 -17.98
N GLY A 309 5.74 -24.36 -17.52
CA GLY A 309 6.99 -25.08 -17.79
C GLY A 309 8.12 -24.81 -16.80
N GLU A 310 7.96 -23.87 -15.86
CA GLU A 310 8.94 -23.63 -14.82
C GLU A 310 8.71 -24.54 -13.61
N PRO A 311 9.69 -25.39 -13.23
CA PRO A 311 9.50 -26.38 -12.17
C PRO A 311 9.33 -25.74 -10.78
N ASN A 312 9.86 -24.55 -10.57
CA ASN A 312 9.87 -23.83 -9.29
C ASN A 312 8.86 -22.67 -9.26
N LYS A 313 7.80 -22.73 -10.06
CA LYS A 313 6.75 -21.72 -10.17
C LYS A 313 7.22 -20.44 -10.89
N TYR A 314 8.38 -19.89 -10.58
CA TYR A 314 8.93 -18.64 -11.08
C TYR A 314 10.33 -18.81 -11.68
N LYS A 315 10.89 -17.72 -12.25
CA LYS A 315 12.24 -17.66 -12.83
C LYS A 315 13.16 -16.81 -11.98
N LEU A 316 14.47 -17.06 -12.10
CA LEU A 316 15.52 -16.22 -11.56
C LEU A 316 15.23 -15.77 -10.11
N ALA A 317 15.45 -14.49 -9.82
CA ALA A 317 15.28 -13.95 -8.48
C ALA A 317 13.83 -13.97 -7.97
N MET A 318 12.82 -13.99 -8.84
CA MET A 318 11.43 -14.14 -8.39
C MET A 318 11.18 -15.44 -7.62
N GLN A 319 12.01 -16.47 -7.78
CA GLN A 319 11.94 -17.71 -7.00
C GLN A 319 12.20 -17.49 -5.49
N MET A 320 12.86 -16.40 -5.11
CA MET A 320 13.06 -16.02 -3.71
C MET A 320 11.75 -15.74 -2.96
N MET A 321 10.68 -15.37 -3.67
CA MET A 321 9.38 -15.00 -3.12
C MET A 321 8.58 -16.21 -2.64
N LYS A 322 9.15 -16.93 -1.66
CA LYS A 322 8.56 -18.13 -1.07
C LYS A 322 8.26 -17.89 0.41
N PHE A 323 6.99 -17.64 0.69
CA PHE A 323 6.48 -17.34 2.03
C PHE A 323 5.51 -18.47 2.48
N PRO A 324 6.00 -19.51 3.16
CA PRO A 324 5.16 -20.63 3.60
C PRO A 324 4.08 -20.18 4.59
N ASN A 325 2.86 -20.68 4.42
CA ASN A 325 1.82 -20.47 5.43
C ASN A 325 2.11 -21.32 6.66
N GLN A 326 2.07 -20.70 7.84
CA GLN A 326 2.25 -21.35 9.14
C GLN A 326 0.92 -21.42 9.88
N ALA A 327 0.68 -22.52 10.60
CA ALA A 327 -0.53 -22.71 11.39
C ALA A 327 -0.59 -21.78 12.61
N GLU A 328 0.57 -21.48 13.18
CA GLU A 328 0.71 -20.65 14.38
C GLU A 328 1.76 -19.55 14.15
N MET A 329 1.35 -18.31 14.30
CA MET A 329 2.21 -17.12 14.26
C MET A 329 1.94 -16.23 15.50
N THR A 330 1.94 -16.84 16.68
CA THR A 330 1.72 -16.14 17.95
C THR A 330 2.93 -15.30 18.35
N ALA A 331 2.71 -14.24 19.10
CA ALA A 331 3.80 -13.44 19.68
C ALA A 331 4.62 -14.27 20.67
N ASN A 332 5.93 -14.15 20.59
CA ASN A 332 6.84 -14.86 21.49
C ASN A 332 6.68 -14.39 22.95
N LYS A 333 7.04 -15.24 23.89
CA LYS A 333 6.87 -14.99 25.33
C LYS A 333 7.70 -13.80 25.84
N TRP A 334 8.81 -13.50 25.19
CA TRP A 334 9.71 -12.39 25.53
C TRP A 334 9.30 -11.06 24.86
N MET A 335 8.26 -11.05 24.01
CA MET A 335 7.81 -9.84 23.33
C MET A 335 7.20 -8.85 24.33
N PRO A 336 7.79 -7.65 24.50
CA PRO A 336 7.31 -6.66 25.47
C PRO A 336 5.96 -6.08 25.08
N ARG A 337 5.18 -5.71 26.10
CA ARG A 337 3.85 -5.14 25.91
C ARG A 337 3.85 -3.81 25.16
N GLN A 338 4.84 -2.97 25.45
CA GLN A 338 4.90 -1.60 24.94
C GLN A 338 5.73 -1.55 23.65
N LEU A 339 5.11 -1.92 22.55
CA LEU A 339 5.68 -1.79 21.20
C LEU A 339 4.78 -0.92 20.34
N ALA A 340 5.35 -0.13 19.46
CA ALA A 340 4.61 0.60 18.44
C ALA A 340 4.14 -0.34 17.34
N THR A 341 5.01 -1.23 16.87
CA THR A 341 4.65 -2.23 15.85
C THR A 341 5.23 -3.62 16.18
N TYR A 342 4.49 -4.65 15.77
CA TYR A 342 4.95 -6.03 15.75
C TYR A 342 4.59 -6.64 14.40
N ARG A 343 5.61 -7.07 13.65
CA ARG A 343 5.46 -7.72 12.35
C ARG A 343 6.14 -9.07 12.40
N THR A 344 5.49 -10.10 11.93
CA THR A 344 6.07 -11.43 11.79
C THR A 344 5.69 -12.04 10.46
N PHE A 345 6.64 -12.68 9.80
CA PHE A 345 6.41 -13.37 8.53
C PHE A 345 7.26 -14.63 8.43
N SER A 346 6.77 -15.58 7.65
CA SER A 346 7.49 -16.79 7.30
C SER A 346 8.13 -16.60 5.94
N CYS A 347 9.43 -16.88 5.84
CA CYS A 347 10.21 -16.82 4.60
C CYS A 347 11.17 -17.99 4.54
N ASP A 348 11.21 -18.69 3.41
CA ASP A 348 12.26 -19.68 3.14
C ASP A 348 13.58 -18.95 2.83
N LEU A 349 14.28 -18.54 3.91
CA LEU A 349 15.51 -17.75 3.81
C LEU A 349 16.62 -18.46 3.02
N ASN A 350 16.68 -19.79 3.11
CA ASN A 350 17.65 -20.55 2.35
C ASN A 350 17.35 -20.50 0.84
N ASN A 351 16.11 -20.67 0.45
CA ASN A 351 15.66 -20.51 -0.93
C ASN A 351 15.85 -19.06 -1.42
N ALA A 352 15.52 -18.08 -0.57
CA ALA A 352 15.70 -16.67 -0.92
C ALA A 352 17.18 -16.37 -1.22
N PHE A 353 18.10 -16.80 -0.38
CA PHE A 353 19.54 -16.62 -0.57
C PHE A 353 20.04 -17.28 -1.86
N GLN A 354 19.61 -18.51 -2.15
CA GLN A 354 20.02 -19.24 -3.36
C GLN A 354 19.61 -18.55 -4.67
N HIS A 355 18.54 -17.78 -4.66
CA HIS A 355 18.01 -17.10 -5.86
C HIS A 355 18.27 -15.59 -5.88
N PHE A 356 18.93 -15.03 -4.86
CA PHE A 356 19.22 -13.61 -4.75
C PHE A 356 20.34 -13.14 -5.68
N GLY A 357 21.35 -13.99 -5.93
CA GLY A 357 22.59 -13.62 -6.61
C GLY A 357 22.36 -12.94 -7.96
N SER A 358 21.48 -13.49 -8.81
CA SER A 358 21.19 -12.90 -10.12
C SER A 358 20.59 -11.49 -10.06
N LEU A 359 19.80 -11.19 -9.03
CA LEU A 359 19.27 -9.84 -8.80
C LEU A 359 20.37 -8.90 -8.31
N PHE A 360 21.22 -9.36 -7.40
CA PHE A 360 22.37 -8.60 -6.92
C PHE A 360 23.29 -8.22 -8.08
N ASP A 361 23.65 -9.17 -8.94
CA ASP A 361 24.51 -8.94 -10.11
C ASP A 361 23.88 -7.93 -11.09
N ALA A 362 22.58 -8.06 -11.34
CA ALA A 362 21.85 -7.12 -12.19
C ALA A 362 21.83 -5.69 -11.61
N ILE A 363 21.69 -5.56 -10.29
CA ILE A 363 21.77 -4.27 -9.60
C ILE A 363 23.22 -3.76 -9.56
N ALA A 364 24.22 -4.60 -9.30
CA ALA A 364 25.63 -4.23 -9.35
C ALA A 364 26.08 -3.82 -10.76
N GLY A 365 25.47 -4.43 -11.79
CA GLY A 365 25.74 -4.15 -13.20
C GLY A 365 26.88 -4.97 -13.82
N TYR A 366 27.30 -6.04 -13.17
CA TYR A 366 28.27 -7.01 -13.68
C TYR A 366 27.99 -8.42 -13.14
N GLU A 367 28.40 -9.44 -13.90
CA GLU A 367 28.22 -10.85 -13.55
C GLU A 367 29.11 -11.25 -12.38
N ASP A 368 28.70 -12.24 -11.60
CA ASP A 368 29.42 -12.81 -10.45
C ASP A 368 29.75 -11.80 -9.32
N ALA A 369 29.07 -10.67 -9.26
CA ALA A 369 29.24 -9.66 -8.21
C ALA A 369 28.92 -10.25 -6.82
N PHE A 370 27.81 -11.00 -6.72
CA PHE A 370 27.39 -11.65 -5.50
C PHE A 370 28.38 -12.72 -5.04
N ASP A 371 28.80 -13.58 -5.97
CA ASP A 371 29.79 -14.63 -5.68
C ASP A 371 31.12 -14.03 -5.23
N GLY A 372 31.55 -12.90 -5.83
CA GLY A 372 32.73 -12.16 -5.42
C GLY A 372 32.67 -11.67 -3.97
N VAL A 373 31.48 -11.16 -3.53
CA VAL A 373 31.29 -10.76 -2.12
C VAL A 373 31.38 -11.98 -1.19
N LEU A 374 30.74 -13.10 -1.56
CA LEU A 374 30.79 -14.33 -0.74
C LEU A 374 32.19 -14.91 -0.65
N GLU A 375 32.93 -14.95 -1.75
CA GLU A 375 34.34 -15.37 -1.75
C GLU A 375 35.22 -14.46 -0.88
N GLY A 376 34.97 -13.16 -0.88
CA GLY A 376 35.63 -12.20 0.01
C GLY A 376 35.42 -12.55 1.49
N LEU A 377 34.14 -12.77 1.89
CA LEU A 377 33.81 -13.15 3.27
C LEU A 377 34.42 -14.50 3.70
N GLU A 378 34.55 -15.45 2.78
CA GLU A 378 35.12 -16.78 3.05
C GLU A 378 36.64 -16.76 3.10
N ARG A 379 37.30 -16.02 2.19
CA ARG A 379 38.76 -16.21 1.90
C ARG A 379 39.64 -15.07 2.35
N ASP A 380 39.12 -13.90 2.67
CA ASP A 380 39.93 -12.78 3.15
C ASP A 380 40.58 -13.16 4.49
N PRO A 381 41.94 -13.16 4.55
CA PRO A 381 42.65 -13.46 5.80
C PRO A 381 42.34 -12.47 6.94
N TYR A 382 41.90 -11.27 6.64
CA TYR A 382 41.53 -10.23 7.60
C TYR A 382 40.00 -10.15 7.82
N GLY A 383 39.22 -10.88 7.04
CA GLY A 383 37.79 -10.98 7.16
C GLY A 383 37.33 -12.08 8.12
N PRO A 384 36.02 -12.32 8.19
CA PRO A 384 35.40 -13.26 9.14
C PRO A 384 35.72 -14.74 8.82
N GLN A 385 36.17 -15.06 7.60
CA GLN A 385 36.44 -16.41 7.10
C GLN A 385 35.24 -17.34 7.29
N VAL A 386 34.07 -16.91 6.78
CA VAL A 386 32.76 -17.56 6.92
C VAL A 386 32.22 -17.93 5.54
N ASP A 387 31.88 -19.20 5.34
CA ASP A 387 30.99 -19.64 4.25
C ASP A 387 29.55 -19.26 4.62
N VAL A 388 29.06 -18.14 4.06
CA VAL A 388 27.77 -17.56 4.42
C VAL A 388 26.63 -18.55 4.21
N GLN A 389 26.62 -19.32 3.10
CA GLN A 389 25.59 -20.31 2.83
C GLN A 389 25.59 -21.43 3.86
N LYS A 390 26.77 -21.97 4.15
CA LYS A 390 26.91 -23.16 4.96
C LYS A 390 26.94 -22.87 6.46
N ASP A 391 27.67 -21.83 6.89
CA ASP A 391 27.93 -21.55 8.29
C ASP A 391 26.86 -20.61 8.90
N PHE A 392 26.03 -19.95 8.04
CA PHE A 392 25.02 -18.98 8.48
C PHE A 392 23.62 -19.33 7.96
N VAL A 393 23.36 -19.17 6.65
CA VAL A 393 22.00 -19.24 6.08
C VAL A 393 21.34 -20.60 6.30
N SER A 394 22.08 -21.71 6.20
CA SER A 394 21.56 -23.07 6.41
C SER A 394 21.03 -23.31 7.82
N HIS A 395 21.46 -22.53 8.81
CA HIS A 395 21.09 -22.62 10.21
C HIS A 395 19.96 -21.65 10.61
N LEU A 396 19.49 -20.79 9.70
CA LEU A 396 18.33 -19.92 9.94
C LEU A 396 17.03 -20.70 9.87
N GLY A 397 16.08 -20.32 10.69
CA GLY A 397 14.68 -20.75 10.62
C GLY A 397 13.92 -20.06 9.49
N GLU A 398 12.62 -20.21 9.49
CA GLU A 398 11.74 -19.59 8.48
C GLU A 398 11.04 -18.35 9.02
N ARG A 399 10.97 -18.15 10.32
CA ARG A 399 10.24 -17.06 10.94
C ARG A 399 11.15 -15.87 11.19
N VAL A 400 10.71 -14.72 10.68
CA VAL A 400 11.32 -13.42 10.90
C VAL A 400 10.32 -12.51 11.59
N MET A 401 10.80 -11.72 12.53
CA MET A 401 10.01 -10.71 13.24
C MET A 401 10.71 -9.36 13.13
N VAL A 402 9.93 -8.30 12.98
CA VAL A 402 10.40 -6.92 13.02
C VAL A 402 9.53 -6.16 14.01
N VAL A 403 10.15 -5.55 14.98
CA VAL A 403 9.46 -4.78 16.02
C VAL A 403 10.03 -3.38 16.10
N THR A 404 9.17 -2.41 16.37
CA THR A 404 9.58 -1.03 16.59
C THR A 404 8.97 -0.46 17.85
N ASP A 405 9.69 0.43 18.47
CA ASP A 405 9.20 1.38 19.46
C ASP A 405 9.96 2.72 19.31
N TYR A 406 9.86 3.59 20.29
CA TYR A 406 10.59 4.85 20.29
C TYR A 406 10.90 5.26 21.74
N GLU A 407 11.91 6.11 21.90
CA GLU A 407 12.25 6.71 23.19
C GLU A 407 11.83 8.18 23.27
N LEU A 408 11.66 8.66 24.50
CA LEU A 408 11.38 10.05 24.80
C LEU A 408 12.65 10.77 25.34
N PRO A 409 12.86 12.04 25.01
CA PRO A 409 12.01 12.93 24.18
C PRO A 409 12.08 12.60 22.68
N ILE A 410 11.02 12.94 21.92
CA ILE A 410 11.00 12.72 20.47
C ILE A 410 12.08 13.56 19.77
N THR A 411 12.99 12.89 19.11
CA THR A 411 14.10 13.42 18.30
C THR A 411 14.09 12.78 16.91
N PRO A 412 14.83 13.30 15.93
CA PRO A 412 14.95 12.65 14.62
C PRO A 412 15.40 11.18 14.67
N LYS A 413 16.13 10.78 15.71
CA LYS A 413 16.68 9.42 15.93
C LYS A 413 15.97 8.64 17.05
N CYS A 414 14.77 9.02 17.45
CA CYS A 414 14.09 8.39 18.59
C CYS A 414 13.50 7.01 18.31
N GLU A 415 13.31 6.65 17.03
CA GLU A 415 12.75 5.35 16.66
C GLU A 415 13.78 4.25 16.86
N ARG A 416 13.35 3.17 17.52
CA ARG A 416 14.17 1.98 17.72
C ARG A 416 13.51 0.81 17.01
N PHE A 417 14.30 -0.01 16.35
CA PHE A 417 13.80 -1.23 15.72
C PHE A 417 14.69 -2.43 16.05
N MET A 418 14.10 -3.59 15.91
CA MET A 418 14.80 -4.86 16.05
C MET A 418 14.27 -5.88 15.07
N ILE A 419 15.20 -6.57 14.41
CA ILE A 419 14.94 -7.74 13.58
C ILE A 419 15.28 -8.97 14.40
N VAL A 420 14.38 -9.95 14.41
CA VAL A 420 14.58 -11.23 15.10
C VAL A 420 14.37 -12.37 14.12
N VAL A 421 15.34 -13.26 14.02
CA VAL A 421 15.27 -14.42 13.13
C VAL A 421 15.28 -15.68 13.99
N GLU A 422 14.32 -16.59 13.75
CA GLU A 422 14.31 -17.92 14.35
C GLU A 422 15.48 -18.76 13.83
N LEU A 423 16.06 -19.60 14.69
CA LEU A 423 17.23 -20.39 14.38
C LEU A 423 16.94 -21.90 14.44
N LYS A 424 17.51 -22.64 13.51
CA LYS A 424 17.57 -24.12 13.53
C LYS A 424 18.74 -24.61 14.41
N ASP A 425 19.85 -23.89 14.41
CA ASP A 425 21.05 -24.22 15.22
C ASP A 425 21.64 -22.92 15.82
N GLU A 426 21.26 -22.64 17.06
CA GLU A 426 21.72 -21.48 17.83
C GLU A 426 23.24 -21.47 18.02
N LYS A 427 23.85 -22.65 18.26
CA LYS A 427 25.28 -22.73 18.52
C LYS A 427 26.12 -22.42 17.29
N ALA A 428 25.67 -22.92 16.13
CA ALA A 428 26.33 -22.63 14.86
C ALA A 428 26.26 -21.13 14.55
N ILE A 429 25.07 -20.51 14.71
CA ILE A 429 24.90 -19.07 14.48
C ILE A 429 25.70 -18.25 15.49
N ALA A 430 25.70 -18.59 16.79
CA ALA A 430 26.47 -17.87 17.79
C ALA A 430 27.98 -17.89 17.44
N ALA A 431 28.51 -19.05 17.01
CA ALA A 431 29.92 -19.18 16.61
C ALA A 431 30.23 -18.35 15.33
N THR A 432 29.29 -18.29 14.39
CA THR A 432 29.44 -17.51 13.15
C THR A 432 29.37 -16.01 13.43
N VAL A 433 28.41 -15.57 14.25
CA VAL A 433 28.29 -14.16 14.70
C VAL A 433 29.57 -13.75 15.44
N GLU A 434 30.13 -14.62 16.32
CA GLU A 434 31.37 -14.34 17.01
C GLU A 434 32.55 -14.12 16.04
N LYS A 435 32.63 -14.88 14.93
CA LYS A 435 33.68 -14.69 13.91
C LYS A 435 33.50 -13.34 13.20
N PHE A 436 32.27 -12.98 12.78
CA PHE A 436 31.99 -11.69 12.18
C PHE A 436 32.40 -10.55 13.11
N MET A 437 31.92 -10.57 14.35
CA MET A 437 32.17 -9.50 15.31
C MET A 437 33.65 -9.37 15.70
N LYS A 438 34.40 -10.48 15.79
CA LYS A 438 35.84 -10.42 16.05
C LYS A 438 36.67 -9.90 14.88
N SER A 439 36.15 -9.99 13.65
CA SER A 439 36.83 -9.41 12.47
C SER A 439 36.55 -7.92 12.31
N ASP A 440 35.50 -7.38 12.98
CA ASP A 440 35.19 -5.96 12.95
C ASP A 440 35.88 -5.21 14.10
N PRO A 441 36.76 -4.24 13.81
CA PRO A 441 37.48 -3.47 14.84
C PRO A 441 36.54 -2.57 15.66
N ASN A 442 35.34 -2.28 15.18
CA ASN A 442 34.33 -1.43 15.86
C ASN A 442 33.39 -2.27 16.74
N ALA A 443 33.49 -3.59 16.69
CA ALA A 443 32.65 -4.45 17.50
C ALA A 443 33.27 -4.66 18.91
N SER A 444 32.42 -4.57 19.91
CA SER A 444 32.72 -4.89 21.30
C SER A 444 31.74 -5.89 21.86
N SER A 445 32.10 -6.66 22.87
CA SER A 445 31.17 -7.59 23.53
C SER A 445 30.96 -7.24 24.98
N SER A 446 29.71 -7.33 25.42
CA SER A 446 29.28 -7.19 26.80
C SER A 446 28.48 -8.43 27.25
N GLU A 447 28.23 -8.58 28.53
CA GLU A 447 27.37 -9.63 29.08
C GLU A 447 26.18 -8.99 29.80
N PHE A 448 24.98 -9.43 29.44
CA PHE A 448 23.73 -8.98 30.07
C PHE A 448 22.87 -10.19 30.44
N GLU A 449 22.55 -10.37 31.72
CA GLU A 449 21.79 -11.52 32.26
C GLU A 449 22.33 -12.90 31.81
N GLY A 450 23.67 -13.04 31.71
CA GLY A 450 24.32 -14.27 31.27
C GLY A 450 24.27 -14.52 29.75
N LYS A 451 23.80 -13.55 28.98
CA LYS A 451 23.72 -13.58 27.51
C LYS A 451 24.81 -12.66 26.94
N GLN A 452 25.53 -13.15 25.93
CA GLN A 452 26.56 -12.36 25.24
C GLN A 452 25.86 -11.41 24.25
N ILE A 453 26.18 -10.12 24.35
CA ILE A 453 25.73 -9.07 23.44
C ILE A 453 26.96 -8.51 22.73
N TRP A 454 26.85 -8.41 21.41
CA TRP A 454 27.81 -7.72 20.58
C TRP A 454 27.25 -6.34 20.21
N GLU A 455 28.07 -5.30 20.35
CA GLU A 455 27.72 -3.92 20.00
C GLU A 455 28.70 -3.42 18.95
N ILE A 456 28.17 -2.84 17.86
CA ILE A 456 28.95 -2.22 16.81
C ILE A 456 28.82 -0.71 17.00
N HIS A 457 29.96 -0.02 17.14
CA HIS A 457 30.00 1.43 17.28
C HIS A 457 30.44 2.06 15.96
N GLU A 458 29.74 3.10 15.53
CA GLU A 458 30.14 3.83 14.33
C GLU A 458 31.57 4.36 14.48
N PRO A 459 32.46 4.18 13.47
CA PRO A 459 33.70 4.93 13.43
C PRO A 459 33.38 6.43 13.28
N GLU A 460 33.99 7.26 14.07
CA GLU A 460 33.96 8.72 13.84
C GLU A 460 34.69 9.01 12.51
N ALA A 461 33.88 9.30 11.46
CA ALA A 461 34.24 9.81 10.13
C ALA A 461 34.80 8.82 9.06
N ASP A 462 34.23 8.95 7.87
CA ASP A 462 34.77 8.64 6.53
C ASP A 462 35.00 7.18 6.11
N ILE A 463 33.96 6.37 6.01
CA ILE A 463 33.99 5.17 5.15
C ILE A 463 32.77 5.23 4.18
N PRO A 464 32.96 5.00 2.85
CA PRO A 464 31.84 4.94 1.92
C PRO A 464 30.92 3.75 2.26
N GLU A 465 29.65 4.06 2.49
CA GLU A 465 28.61 3.12 2.87
C GLU A 465 28.32 2.13 1.74
N ILE A 466 28.21 0.85 2.10
CA ILE A 466 27.65 -0.17 1.21
C ILE A 466 26.13 -0.14 1.42
N ASP A 467 25.43 0.39 0.45
CA ASP A 467 23.99 0.61 0.47
C ASP A 467 23.22 -0.74 0.36
N ILE A 468 22.62 -1.18 1.48
CA ILE A 468 21.65 -2.29 1.50
C ILE A 468 20.23 -1.68 1.39
N ALA A 469 20.02 -0.82 0.43
CA ALA A 469 18.75 -0.15 0.15
C ALA A 469 17.73 -1.08 -0.54
N MET A 470 17.48 -2.27 -0.01
CA MET A 470 16.58 -3.25 -0.64
C MET A 470 15.21 -3.44 0.04
N VAL A 471 14.87 -2.69 1.10
CA VAL A 471 13.63 -2.96 1.86
C VAL A 471 12.57 -1.86 1.71
N ASP A 472 12.92 -0.65 1.28
CA ASP A 472 11.99 0.48 1.26
C ASP A 472 11.54 0.98 -0.13
N ASP A 473 12.06 0.43 -1.24
CA ASP A 473 11.63 0.83 -2.58
C ASP A 473 10.37 0.08 -3.05
N PHE A 474 9.27 0.20 -2.29
CA PHE A 474 7.94 -0.09 -2.82
C PHE A 474 7.25 1.16 -3.38
N ASP A 475 7.99 2.26 -3.55
CA ASP A 475 7.51 3.46 -4.23
C ASP A 475 7.84 3.40 -5.73
N LEU A 476 7.10 2.52 -6.44
CA LEU A 476 7.15 2.37 -7.90
C LEU A 476 6.63 3.62 -8.67
N LEU A 477 6.44 4.75 -7.99
CA LEU A 477 5.68 5.86 -8.58
C LEU A 477 6.46 7.14 -8.82
N GLU A 478 7.68 7.33 -8.29
CA GLU A 478 8.50 8.53 -8.57
C GLU A 478 10.00 8.20 -8.55
N GLU A 479 10.54 7.80 -9.69
CA GLU A 479 11.99 7.80 -9.91
C GLU A 479 12.47 9.19 -10.32
N ASN A 480 13.09 9.91 -9.42
CA ASN A 480 14.07 10.93 -9.76
C ASN A 480 15.48 10.34 -9.54
N PRO A 481 16.26 10.04 -10.60
CA PRO A 481 17.56 9.40 -10.47
C PRO A 481 18.64 10.27 -9.80
N GLU A 482 18.43 11.59 -9.68
CA GLU A 482 19.33 12.48 -8.91
C GLU A 482 19.07 12.38 -7.39
N ALA A 483 17.85 11.99 -6.97
CA ALA A 483 17.56 11.71 -5.57
C ALA A 483 18.19 10.39 -5.11
N ALA A 484 18.26 9.40 -5.98
CA ALA A 484 18.92 8.12 -5.68
C ALA A 484 20.45 8.24 -5.49
N ALA A 485 21.08 9.25 -6.11
CA ALA A 485 22.50 9.53 -5.92
C ALA A 485 22.81 10.43 -4.70
N ALA A 486 21.80 11.12 -4.16
CA ALA A 486 21.90 11.95 -2.95
C ALA A 486 21.38 11.25 -1.68
N ASP A 487 20.65 10.13 -1.84
CA ASP A 487 20.16 9.31 -0.73
C ASP A 487 21.10 8.11 -0.48
N GLU A 488 22.34 8.41 -0.16
CA GLU A 488 23.31 7.45 0.42
C GLU A 488 22.93 7.08 1.86
N GLY A 489 21.65 6.81 2.15
CA GLY A 489 21.17 6.86 3.51
C GLY A 489 20.18 5.81 4.00
N LEU A 490 20.09 4.61 3.41
CA LEU A 490 19.60 3.42 4.13
C LEU A 490 20.74 2.49 4.54
N GLY A 491 21.95 2.90 4.19
CA GLY A 491 23.16 2.32 4.71
C GLY A 491 23.26 2.55 6.21
N THR A 492 23.99 1.74 6.86
CA THR A 492 24.55 1.66 8.21
C THR A 492 24.11 2.70 9.26
N GLY A 493 23.69 3.90 8.89
CA GLY A 493 23.22 4.94 9.82
C GLY A 493 22.00 4.51 10.67
N ALA A 494 21.14 3.62 10.17
CA ALA A 494 20.06 3.02 10.96
C ALA A 494 20.57 1.96 11.94
N LEU A 495 21.81 1.45 11.75
CA LEU A 495 22.47 0.46 12.60
C LEU A 495 23.73 1.00 13.29
N ALA A 496 23.87 2.30 13.35
CA ALA A 496 25.07 3.01 13.85
C ALA A 496 25.52 2.62 15.26
N SER A 497 24.62 2.11 16.09
CA SER A 497 24.91 1.57 17.42
C SER A 497 24.22 0.22 17.58
N SER A 498 24.32 -0.63 16.55
CA SER A 498 23.59 -1.90 16.50
C SER A 498 24.10 -2.89 17.54
N ALA A 499 23.15 -3.62 18.13
CA ALA A 499 23.45 -4.69 19.05
C ALA A 499 22.94 -6.03 18.50
N VAL A 500 23.76 -7.07 18.62
CA VAL A 500 23.44 -8.43 18.18
C VAL A 500 23.54 -9.39 19.36
N CYS A 501 22.50 -10.22 19.53
CA CYS A 501 22.48 -11.29 20.52
C CYS A 501 21.94 -12.58 19.91
N VAL A 502 22.52 -13.72 20.27
CA VAL A 502 22.04 -15.05 19.86
C VAL A 502 21.68 -15.81 21.12
N THR A 503 20.38 -16.04 21.31
CA THR A 503 19.84 -16.71 22.51
C THR A 503 18.43 -17.22 22.29
N ASP A 504 18.00 -18.20 23.07
CA ASP A 504 16.62 -18.71 23.13
C ASP A 504 16.05 -19.12 21.75
N GLY A 505 16.90 -19.71 20.90
CA GLY A 505 16.55 -20.15 19.56
C GLY A 505 16.38 -19.01 18.54
N HIS A 506 16.88 -17.81 18.85
CA HIS A 506 16.73 -16.63 17.99
C HIS A 506 18.03 -15.82 17.88
N MET A 507 18.19 -15.14 16.77
CA MET A 507 19.16 -14.08 16.59
C MET A 507 18.43 -12.74 16.60
N PHE A 508 18.86 -11.86 17.48
CA PHE A 508 18.34 -10.51 17.67
C PHE A 508 19.34 -9.50 17.09
N ILE A 509 18.86 -8.61 16.23
CA ILE A 509 19.62 -7.50 15.66
C ILE A 509 18.84 -6.23 15.96
N ALA A 510 19.31 -5.41 16.90
CA ALA A 510 18.65 -4.19 17.33
C ALA A 510 19.42 -2.96 16.89
N SER A 511 18.72 -1.89 16.58
CA SER A 511 19.32 -0.57 16.29
C SER A 511 19.93 0.09 17.53
N HIS A 512 19.52 -0.35 18.75
CA HIS A 512 19.96 0.21 20.03
C HIS A 512 20.13 -0.91 21.06
N ALA A 513 21.23 -0.91 21.79
CA ALA A 513 21.53 -1.93 22.79
C ALA A 513 20.53 -1.91 23.96
N ASP A 514 20.07 -0.73 24.38
CA ASP A 514 19.07 -0.58 25.44
C ASP A 514 17.70 -1.17 25.03
N PHE A 515 17.33 -1.11 23.75
CA PHE A 515 16.13 -1.76 23.25
C PHE A 515 16.27 -3.29 23.31
N LEU A 516 17.42 -3.83 22.96
CA LEU A 516 17.71 -5.25 23.10
C LEU A 516 17.64 -5.67 24.59
N HIS A 517 18.25 -4.92 25.50
CA HIS A 517 18.15 -5.16 26.94
C HIS A 517 16.71 -5.17 27.43
N HIS A 518 15.89 -4.22 26.98
CA HIS A 518 14.47 -4.15 27.32
C HIS A 518 13.71 -5.42 26.89
N VAL A 519 13.96 -5.90 25.66
CA VAL A 519 13.33 -7.11 25.12
C VAL A 519 13.79 -8.36 25.87
N LEU A 520 15.08 -8.50 26.13
CA LEU A 520 15.62 -9.65 26.86
C LEU A 520 15.11 -9.72 28.31
N THR A 521 14.87 -8.58 28.94
CA THR A 521 14.29 -8.50 30.30
C THR A 521 12.79 -8.82 30.31
N ALA A 522 12.06 -8.53 29.22
CA ALA A 522 10.61 -8.76 29.12
C ALA A 522 10.22 -10.25 29.21
N GLU A 523 11.15 -11.19 28.95
CA GLU A 523 10.88 -12.63 29.12
C GLU A 523 10.46 -12.96 30.57
N ASN A 524 11.06 -12.30 31.53
CA ASN A 524 10.81 -12.51 32.96
C ASN A 524 9.66 -11.63 33.52
N ALA A 525 9.09 -10.73 32.71
CA ALA A 525 8.02 -9.83 33.11
C ALA A 525 6.62 -10.41 32.87
N ASP A 526 5.67 -10.12 33.78
CA ASP A 526 4.26 -10.46 33.59
C ASP A 526 3.59 -9.59 32.51
N ASP A 527 4.28 -8.53 32.04
CA ASP A 527 3.76 -7.56 31.09
C ASP A 527 4.23 -7.85 29.66
N LYS A 528 3.47 -8.71 28.97
CA LYS A 528 3.79 -9.23 27.63
C LYS A 528 2.81 -8.72 26.58
N LEU A 529 3.24 -8.65 25.31
CA LEU A 529 2.40 -8.25 24.18
C LEU A 529 1.15 -9.13 24.07
N SER A 530 1.29 -10.45 24.27
CA SER A 530 0.17 -11.40 24.23
C SER A 530 -0.91 -11.15 25.29
N GLY A 531 -0.58 -10.41 26.36
CA GLY A 531 -1.52 -9.97 27.41
C GLY A 531 -2.14 -8.59 27.16
N ALA A 532 -1.74 -7.88 26.10
CA ALA A 532 -2.28 -6.56 25.78
C ALA A 532 -3.67 -6.67 25.14
N GLY A 533 -4.67 -5.98 25.67
CA GLY A 533 -6.05 -6.09 25.22
C GLY A 533 -6.27 -5.64 23.76
N ASP A 534 -5.56 -4.60 23.34
CA ASP A 534 -5.57 -4.10 21.94
C ASP A 534 -4.98 -5.14 20.98
N PHE A 535 -3.87 -5.78 21.37
CA PHE A 535 -3.26 -6.85 20.58
C PHE A 535 -4.20 -8.07 20.47
N GLN A 536 -4.79 -8.50 21.59
CA GLN A 536 -5.73 -9.63 21.60
C GLN A 536 -6.97 -9.37 20.73
N GLU A 537 -7.50 -8.15 20.74
CA GLU A 537 -8.65 -7.80 19.92
C GLU A 537 -8.28 -7.80 18.42
N VAL A 538 -7.13 -7.24 18.05
CA VAL A 538 -6.63 -7.31 16.67
C VAL A 538 -6.40 -8.77 16.24
N GLU A 539 -5.78 -9.59 17.07
CA GLU A 539 -5.58 -11.02 16.81
C GLU A 539 -6.89 -11.77 16.54
N ARG A 540 -7.90 -11.52 17.39
CA ARG A 540 -9.23 -12.09 17.23
C ARG A 540 -9.85 -11.71 15.88
N VAL A 541 -9.85 -10.41 15.59
CA VAL A 541 -10.42 -9.87 14.34
C VAL A 541 -9.70 -10.40 13.11
N MET A 542 -8.37 -10.43 13.10
CA MET A 542 -7.61 -10.94 11.96
C MET A 542 -7.87 -12.43 11.73
N THR A 543 -8.00 -13.21 12.81
CA THR A 543 -8.35 -14.65 12.71
C THR A 543 -9.76 -14.86 12.16
N GLU A 544 -10.71 -13.99 12.49
CA GLU A 544 -12.09 -14.05 11.96
C GLU A 544 -12.14 -13.63 10.48
N LEU A 545 -11.38 -12.59 10.10
CA LEU A 545 -11.36 -12.08 8.73
C LEU A 545 -10.65 -13.02 7.74
N LEU A 546 -9.58 -13.72 8.18
CA LEU A 546 -8.84 -14.67 7.34
C LEU A 546 -8.46 -15.91 8.14
N PRO A 547 -9.39 -16.84 8.38
CA PRO A 547 -9.14 -18.03 9.19
C PRO A 547 -8.20 -19.03 8.49
N GLY A 548 -7.39 -19.75 9.29
CA GLY A 548 -6.45 -20.77 8.84
C GLY A 548 -4.99 -20.30 8.77
N PRO A 549 -4.09 -21.11 8.15
CA PRO A 549 -2.67 -20.79 8.06
C PRO A 549 -2.40 -19.51 7.27
N ILE A 550 -1.41 -18.72 7.70
CA ILE A 550 -1.01 -17.44 7.13
C ILE A 550 0.51 -17.38 6.99
N SER A 551 1.00 -16.58 6.05
CA SER A 551 2.44 -16.38 5.83
C SER A 551 2.99 -15.12 6.51
N ALA A 552 2.13 -14.15 6.85
CA ALA A 552 2.54 -12.97 7.59
C ALA A 552 1.41 -12.41 8.46
N LYS A 553 1.80 -11.72 9.52
CA LYS A 553 0.91 -11.02 10.43
C LYS A 553 1.58 -9.75 10.93
N PHE A 554 0.85 -8.63 10.88
CA PHE A 554 1.30 -7.33 11.33
C PHE A 554 0.31 -6.75 12.33
N PHE A 555 0.83 -6.19 13.39
CA PHE A 555 0.09 -5.43 14.40
C PHE A 555 0.72 -4.05 14.55
N VAL A 556 -0.10 -3.01 14.59
CA VAL A 556 0.33 -1.62 14.74
C VAL A 556 -0.53 -0.93 15.79
N ARG A 557 0.09 -0.39 16.81
CA ARG A 557 -0.52 0.64 17.66
C ARG A 557 -0.39 1.97 16.96
N THR A 558 -1.41 2.33 16.22
CA THR A 558 -1.36 3.48 15.31
C THR A 558 -1.05 4.78 16.05
N ASP A 559 -1.54 4.96 17.28
CA ASP A 559 -1.19 6.10 18.12
C ASP A 559 0.29 6.13 18.53
N GLU A 560 0.90 4.99 18.84
CA GLU A 560 2.32 4.94 19.17
C GLU A 560 3.20 5.06 17.91
N ALA A 561 2.81 4.41 16.82
CA ALA A 561 3.57 4.43 15.57
C ALA A 561 3.60 5.82 14.90
N TYR A 562 2.52 6.59 15.00
CA TYR A 562 2.46 7.94 14.42
C TYR A 562 3.00 9.04 15.31
N ARG A 563 3.13 8.82 16.62
CA ARG A 563 3.58 9.85 17.58
C ARG A 563 4.92 10.47 17.21
N PRO A 564 5.98 9.71 16.90
CA PRO A 564 7.27 10.31 16.53
C PRO A 564 7.16 11.26 15.36
N VAL A 565 6.52 10.84 14.29
CA VAL A 565 6.33 11.66 13.08
C VAL A 565 5.46 12.88 13.38
N TYR A 566 4.37 12.72 14.12
CA TYR A 566 3.49 13.82 14.48
C TYR A 566 4.24 14.92 15.26
N ASP A 567 5.01 14.53 16.27
CA ASP A 567 5.76 15.47 17.09
C ASP A 567 6.93 16.10 16.32
N LEU A 568 7.59 15.37 15.41
CA LEU A 568 8.62 15.93 14.51
C LEU A 568 8.03 16.95 13.52
N VAL A 569 6.87 16.66 12.92
CA VAL A 569 6.15 17.63 12.08
C VAL A 569 5.81 18.88 12.88
N LYS A 570 5.31 18.71 14.12
CA LYS A 570 4.96 19.82 15.01
C LYS A 570 6.17 20.67 15.39
N GLN A 571 7.33 20.06 15.59
CA GLN A 571 8.59 20.75 15.89
C GLN A 571 9.26 21.39 14.66
N GLY A 572 8.76 21.15 13.45
CA GLY A 572 9.41 21.59 12.20
C GLY A 572 10.69 20.79 11.85
N LYS A 573 10.87 19.61 12.48
CA LYS A 573 12.06 18.76 12.30
C LYS A 573 11.82 17.54 11.41
N MET A 574 10.71 17.53 10.69
CA MET A 574 10.38 16.42 9.79
C MET A 574 11.45 16.16 8.72
N PRO A 575 12.09 17.19 8.12
CA PRO A 575 13.18 16.96 7.16
C PRO A 575 14.41 16.25 7.72
N GLU A 576 14.59 16.31 9.04
CA GLU A 576 15.69 15.64 9.77
C GLU A 576 15.31 14.25 10.26
N ALA A 577 14.07 13.79 10.01
CA ALA A 577 13.57 12.54 10.54
C ALA A 577 14.27 11.33 9.92
N GLU A 578 14.86 10.52 10.74
CA GLU A 578 15.46 9.23 10.37
C GLU A 578 14.51 8.03 10.60
N THR A 579 13.27 8.31 11.03
CA THR A 579 12.23 7.28 11.20
C THR A 579 11.78 6.75 9.83
N LEU A 580 11.43 5.46 9.73
CA LEU A 580 10.96 4.84 8.49
C LEU A 580 9.78 5.59 7.87
N LEU A 581 8.75 5.87 8.68
CA LEU A 581 7.57 6.63 8.23
C LEU A 581 7.95 8.09 7.89
N GLY A 582 8.88 8.69 8.64
CA GLY A 582 9.39 10.03 8.42
C GLY A 582 10.06 10.19 7.07
N ARG A 583 10.91 9.24 6.67
CA ARG A 583 11.57 9.23 5.36
C ARG A 583 10.56 9.15 4.21
N VAL A 584 9.59 8.23 4.30
CA VAL A 584 8.51 8.10 3.30
C VAL A 584 7.72 9.40 3.18
N LEU A 585 7.30 10.01 4.31
CA LEU A 585 6.55 11.26 4.28
C LEU A 585 7.39 12.43 3.77
N ASN A 586 8.68 12.50 4.12
CA ASN A 586 9.59 13.50 3.57
C ASN A 586 9.69 13.40 2.05
N ARG A 587 9.84 12.18 1.52
CA ARG A 587 9.88 11.93 0.07
C ARG A 587 8.56 12.37 -0.61
N LEU A 588 7.41 12.05 -0.04
CA LEU A 588 6.09 12.44 -0.55
C LEU A 588 5.82 13.96 -0.48
N LEU A 589 6.34 14.63 0.56
CA LEU A 589 6.04 16.04 0.83
C LEU A 589 7.10 17.00 0.27
N THR A 590 8.26 16.50 -0.12
CA THR A 590 9.34 17.30 -0.73
C THR A 590 9.13 17.36 -2.24
N PRO A 591 9.11 18.56 -2.87
CA PRO A 591 9.01 18.66 -4.32
C PRO A 591 10.32 18.30 -4.99
N PRO A 592 10.28 17.73 -6.21
CA PRO A 592 11.45 17.39 -7.01
C PRO A 592 12.36 18.61 -7.36
N GLU A 593 11.81 19.83 -7.33
CA GLU A 593 12.51 21.06 -7.69
C GLU A 593 13.42 21.63 -6.57
N SER A 594 13.47 21.03 -5.37
CA SER A 594 14.25 21.51 -4.23
C SER A 594 15.57 20.78 -4.01
N GLU A 595 16.04 20.01 -5.00
CA GLU A 595 17.24 19.17 -4.93
C GLU A 595 18.53 19.88 -5.40
N ASP A 596 18.65 21.18 -5.21
CA ASP A 596 19.96 21.84 -5.33
C ASP A 596 20.84 21.40 -4.15
N GLU A 597 21.98 20.80 -4.46
CA GLU A 597 23.00 20.36 -3.51
C GLU A 597 23.30 21.43 -2.46
N GLY A 598 23.03 21.14 -1.20
CA GLY A 598 23.40 21.98 -0.06
C GLY A 598 22.28 22.84 0.55
N ILE A 599 21.03 22.75 0.10
CA ILE A 599 19.90 23.41 0.74
C ILE A 599 19.23 22.40 1.69
N LEU A 600 19.19 22.72 2.99
CA LEU A 600 18.40 21.99 3.99
C LEU A 600 16.96 21.89 3.48
N ARG A 601 16.43 20.67 3.40
CA ARG A 601 15.03 20.43 3.01
C ARG A 601 14.13 21.20 3.97
N GLU A 602 13.33 22.13 3.47
CA GLU A 602 12.39 22.89 4.30
C GLU A 602 11.08 22.12 4.47
N GLN A 603 10.61 22.01 5.71
CA GLN A 603 9.29 21.48 5.98
C GLN A 603 8.22 22.43 5.42
N LYS A 604 7.48 21.97 4.39
CA LYS A 604 6.42 22.78 3.75
C LYS A 604 5.12 22.82 4.56
N ILE A 605 4.96 21.89 5.48
CA ILE A 605 3.78 21.82 6.35
C ILE A 605 4.06 22.64 7.60
N ASP A 606 3.18 23.60 7.91
CA ASP A 606 3.27 24.37 9.15
C ASP A 606 2.81 23.53 10.35
N GLY A 607 3.74 22.77 10.93
CA GLY A 607 3.49 21.91 12.09
C GLY A 607 3.06 22.65 13.35
N THR A 608 3.33 23.97 13.44
CA THR A 608 2.91 24.77 14.61
C THR A 608 1.38 24.87 14.72
N LYS A 609 0.66 24.57 13.64
CA LYS A 609 -0.81 24.51 13.59
C LYS A 609 -1.40 23.22 14.16
N LEU A 610 -0.57 22.19 14.41
CA LEU A 610 -1.00 20.95 15.02
C LEU A 610 -1.27 21.13 16.52
N PRO A 611 -2.36 20.58 17.06
CA PRO A 611 -2.60 20.52 18.49
C PRO A 611 -1.57 19.60 19.21
N GLU A 612 -1.63 19.50 20.54
CA GLU A 612 -0.84 18.53 21.28
C GLU A 612 -1.27 17.10 20.93
N PHE A 613 -0.31 16.18 20.76
CA PHE A 613 -0.60 14.81 20.35
C PHE A 613 -1.63 14.10 21.22
N GLU A 614 -1.57 14.31 22.55
CA GLU A 614 -2.51 13.71 23.50
C GLU A 614 -3.98 14.11 23.24
N MET A 615 -4.24 15.24 22.60
CA MET A 615 -5.59 15.67 22.21
C MET A 615 -6.14 14.83 21.06
N VAL A 616 -5.27 14.40 20.14
CA VAL A 616 -5.63 13.69 18.92
C VAL A 616 -5.43 12.18 19.00
N ARG A 617 -4.66 11.71 19.97
CA ARG A 617 -4.33 10.29 20.19
C ARG A 617 -5.56 9.38 20.21
N ARG A 618 -6.70 9.88 20.68
CA ARG A 618 -7.98 9.14 20.76
C ARG A 618 -8.54 8.71 19.39
N TYR A 619 -8.08 9.32 18.30
CA TYR A 619 -8.54 9.04 16.95
C TYR A 619 -7.72 7.95 16.24
N PHE A 620 -6.65 7.47 16.86
CA PHE A 620 -5.76 6.47 16.27
C PHE A 620 -5.98 5.11 16.94
N GLY A 621 -6.86 4.31 16.37
CA GLY A 621 -7.12 2.94 16.83
C GLY A 621 -6.08 1.95 16.31
N PRO A 622 -5.93 0.78 16.96
CA PRO A 622 -4.96 -0.23 16.54
C PRO A 622 -5.35 -0.84 15.20
N SER A 623 -4.36 -1.32 14.46
CA SER A 623 -4.59 -2.00 13.20
C SER A 623 -3.88 -3.35 13.11
N GLY A 624 -4.42 -4.23 12.28
CA GLY A 624 -3.85 -5.52 11.97
C GLY A 624 -3.90 -5.80 10.46
N THR A 625 -2.93 -6.59 10.01
CA THR A 625 -2.91 -7.11 8.63
C THR A 625 -2.42 -8.54 8.66
N VAL A 626 -3.03 -9.39 7.86
CA VAL A 626 -2.62 -10.79 7.65
C VAL A 626 -2.46 -11.10 6.17
N VAL A 627 -1.49 -11.95 5.86
CA VAL A 627 -1.18 -12.37 4.49
C VAL A 627 -1.25 -13.88 4.41
N ARG A 628 -1.86 -14.37 3.34
CA ARG A 628 -1.87 -15.79 2.96
C ARG A 628 -1.20 -15.95 1.60
N SER A 629 -0.31 -16.91 1.49
CA SER A 629 0.20 -17.38 0.21
C SER A 629 -0.80 -18.35 -0.41
N ASP A 630 -1.31 -18.01 -1.59
CA ASP A 630 -2.19 -18.85 -2.42
C ASP A 630 -1.39 -19.48 -3.58
N GLU A 631 -1.98 -20.42 -4.33
CA GLU A 631 -1.29 -21.08 -5.46
C GLU A 631 -0.89 -20.09 -6.57
N ASP A 632 -1.68 -19.04 -6.76
CA ASP A 632 -1.57 -18.05 -7.83
C ASP A 632 -1.16 -16.65 -7.33
N GLY A 633 -0.59 -16.56 -6.12
CA GLY A 633 -0.11 -15.30 -5.56
C GLY A 633 -0.28 -15.17 -4.06
N TRP A 634 -0.72 -13.99 -3.62
CA TRP A 634 -0.91 -13.68 -2.20
C TRP A 634 -2.24 -12.96 -1.98
N PHE A 635 -2.81 -13.20 -0.81
CA PHE A 635 -4.01 -12.48 -0.38
C PHE A 635 -3.78 -11.78 0.96
N VAL A 636 -4.10 -10.51 1.02
CA VAL A 636 -3.88 -9.62 2.17
C VAL A 636 -5.23 -9.11 2.68
N VAL A 637 -5.44 -9.21 3.97
CA VAL A 637 -6.58 -8.58 4.65
C VAL A 637 -6.04 -7.73 5.79
N GLY A 638 -6.48 -6.47 5.84
CA GLY A 638 -6.11 -5.58 6.94
C GLY A 638 -7.30 -4.77 7.42
N ALA A 639 -7.30 -4.46 8.71
CA ALA A 639 -8.32 -3.64 9.34
C ALA A 639 -7.69 -2.68 10.36
N THR A 640 -8.19 -1.44 10.37
CA THR A 640 -8.00 -0.51 11.48
C THR A 640 -9.26 -0.55 12.35
N LEU A 641 -9.09 -0.74 13.65
CA LEU A 641 -10.19 -0.85 14.59
C LEU A 641 -10.48 0.50 15.25
N SER A 642 -11.72 0.71 15.66
CA SER A 642 -12.06 1.86 16.48
C SER A 642 -11.39 1.76 17.86
N LYS A 643 -10.66 2.80 18.27
CA LYS A 643 -10.00 2.85 19.58
C LYS A 643 -10.98 2.77 20.74
N GLN A 644 -12.12 3.43 20.62
CA GLN A 644 -13.17 3.43 21.64
C GLN A 644 -13.79 2.05 21.83
N THR A 645 -14.11 1.36 20.75
CA THR A 645 -14.66 0.01 20.76
C THR A 645 -13.66 -0.99 21.31
N THR A 646 -12.39 -0.86 20.95
CA THR A 646 -11.30 -1.72 21.42
C THR A 646 -11.08 -1.58 22.92
N GLN A 647 -11.06 -0.36 23.47
CA GLN A 647 -10.95 -0.11 24.89
C GLN A 647 -12.14 -0.67 25.68
N ALA A 648 -13.36 -0.41 25.24
CA ALA A 648 -14.57 -0.89 25.92
C ALA A 648 -14.63 -2.44 25.99
N ARG A 649 -14.13 -3.15 24.95
CA ARG A 649 -14.05 -4.60 24.94
C ARG A 649 -12.92 -5.13 25.81
N ALA A 650 -11.75 -4.47 25.83
CA ALA A 650 -10.65 -4.83 26.71
C ALA A 650 -11.05 -4.72 28.20
N ASP A 651 -11.72 -3.63 28.57
CA ASP A 651 -12.21 -3.42 29.94
C ASP A 651 -13.25 -4.48 30.33
N SER A 652 -14.17 -4.85 29.45
CA SER A 652 -15.19 -5.88 29.71
C SER A 652 -14.59 -7.29 29.85
N SER A 653 -13.52 -7.59 29.13
CA SER A 653 -12.82 -8.88 29.21
C SER A 653 -12.02 -9.01 30.52
N GLN A 654 -11.43 -7.94 31.03
CA GLN A 654 -10.75 -7.92 32.33
C GLN A 654 -11.73 -8.13 33.49
N LEU A 655 -12.87 -7.46 33.48
CA LEU A 655 -13.92 -7.64 34.49
C LEU A 655 -14.43 -9.09 34.53
N SER A 656 -14.60 -9.74 33.38
CA SER A 656 -15.04 -11.13 33.29
C SER A 656 -13.98 -12.14 33.76
N SER A 657 -12.69 -11.81 33.67
CA SER A 657 -11.59 -12.65 34.15
C SER A 657 -11.41 -12.54 35.67
N GLU A 658 -11.60 -11.33 36.26
CA GLU A 658 -11.58 -11.12 37.72
C GLU A 658 -12.75 -11.82 38.41
N GLU A 659 -13.97 -11.82 37.84
CA GLU A 659 -15.10 -12.57 38.39
C GLU A 659 -14.90 -14.10 38.36
N LYS A 660 -14.14 -14.64 37.40
CA LYS A 660 -13.79 -16.07 37.33
C LYS A 660 -12.70 -16.47 38.32
N THR A 661 -11.85 -15.53 38.73
CA THR A 661 -10.77 -15.79 39.73
C THR A 661 -11.25 -15.69 41.18
N VAL A 662 -12.40 -15.09 41.41
CA VAL A 662 -13.01 -14.92 42.75
C VAL A 662 -14.03 -16.05 43.05
N ARG A 663 -14.31 -16.95 42.13
CA ARG A 663 -15.10 -18.16 42.34
C ARG A 663 -14.22 -19.41 42.34
#